data_06bf8a0831898df48f164e84e681865b
#
_entry.id   06bf8a0831898df48f164e84e681865b
#
_cell.length_a   1.000
_cell.length_b   1.000
_cell.length_c   1.000
_cell.angle_alpha   90.00
_cell.angle_beta   90.00
_cell.angle_gamma   90.00
#
_symmetry.space_group_name_H-M   'P 1'
#
loop_
_entity.id
_entity.type
_entity.pdbx_description
1 polymer ?
#
loop_
_entity_poly.entity_id
_entity_poly.type
_entity_poly.pdbx_seq_one_letter_code
_entity_poly.pdbx_strand_id
1 'polypeptide(L)'
;MDLSQRKLVKSEWESIEIPVSSQEKEILQMIKAGYHDVDIHTNSQQSLFSFVKIEQNQGTELLLFQKYFETQLKEIIKKYGKNSQELLNIDFPGAGGKLKSLKSIDKLRIENLELKINDNKQHIFEYILIDMIHNLLKNIYKRKQKYSFYLYTLLQLRKATITGLNTHFTDVMNQIVSYVNSFTKTSEIITNAYEFIEKNPHLLKYEDKTLFQHQKQIYTICRPQPEETFVPKLILYTAPTGTGKTLTPIGLSENYRIIFVCVARHIGLALAKSAVTMEKKVAFAFGCDTASDIRLHYFSAVDYTRNKRSGGIGKVDNSVGTNVEIMICDVQSYLTAMHYMLAFNEAENIITYWDEPTITMDYEDHDLHATIHSNWVNNKIPTLVLSCATLPTQDELLPVFHDFKANFENAEIHTITSYDCRKSISILDKSGQCALPHYLYEDYSDMIKCARYCESNKTLLRYFDLREIIRFIEYVNSQGLIGVDNMIDAYFTGNVTNITMNKLKEYYLDLLFQINEDDWGNLYKYLQNTRTKKFETSKSTSRPGTTGVSITTADAYTLTDGPTIFLADDVDKIGKFYIQQTNIQASVFETILSRITKNADLIKRIEFLEGEILSKETKNSNYDDSKTVRESGRLCKESQEFANEITKLRKEIKLVTLDATYVPNTRPHQNIWSPDGEIRENAFVSNIDEITSKEIMQLNISNHLKVLLLLGIGMFIEDPNIHYMEIMKRLAEEQKLFIIIASSDYIYGTNYQFCHGFIGKDLTKMTPQKTLQAMGRIGRNHIQQDYTIRFRDDEMITRLFQKPLVNTEATNMCSLFTSD
;
A
#
# COMPACT_ATOMS: atom_id res chain seq x y z
N MET A 1 0.35 22.56 7.86
CA MET A 1 0.16 21.76 6.65
C MET A 1 1.47 21.58 5.91
N ASP A 2 1.66 20.44 5.22
CA ASP A 2 2.89 20.16 4.49
C ASP A 2 2.91 20.75 3.07
N LEU A 3 2.05 21.75 2.85
CA LEU A 3 2.02 22.58 1.63
C LEU A 3 2.97 23.79 1.70
N SER A 4 3.73 23.92 2.79
CA SER A 4 4.69 25.02 2.95
C SER A 4 5.85 24.86 1.97
N GLN A 5 6.05 25.85 1.13
CA GLN A 5 7.12 25.91 0.14
C GLN A 5 8.38 26.50 0.82
N ARG A 6 9.18 25.65 1.45
CA ARG A 6 10.37 26.06 2.25
C ARG A 6 11.57 25.14 1.99
N LYS A 7 12.77 25.58 2.30
CA LYS A 7 14.01 24.79 2.20
C LYS A 7 13.92 23.53 3.09
N LEU A 8 14.59 22.46 2.68
CA LEU A 8 14.68 21.22 3.43
C LEU A 8 15.36 21.43 4.79
N VAL A 9 14.79 20.88 5.84
CA VAL A 9 15.36 20.87 7.17
C VAL A 9 16.23 19.62 7.41
N LYS A 10 17.06 19.64 8.44
CA LYS A 10 18.02 18.56 8.73
C LYS A 10 17.34 17.19 8.90
N SER A 11 16.21 17.12 9.59
CA SER A 11 15.46 15.87 9.80
C SER A 11 14.92 15.29 8.49
N GLU A 12 14.50 16.15 7.54
CA GLU A 12 14.06 15.72 6.21
C GLU A 12 15.23 15.12 5.41
N TRP A 13 16.42 15.75 5.47
CA TRP A 13 17.64 15.20 4.88
C TRP A 13 18.02 13.84 5.46
N GLU A 14 17.98 13.69 6.77
CA GLU A 14 18.27 12.42 7.44
C GLU A 14 17.26 11.33 7.06
N SER A 15 15.99 11.69 6.84
CA SER A 15 14.93 10.74 6.48
C SER A 15 15.11 10.12 5.09
N ILE A 16 15.65 10.85 4.12
CA ILE A 16 15.86 10.34 2.75
C ILE A 16 17.06 9.39 2.65
N GLU A 17 17.99 9.46 3.59
CA GLU A 17 19.15 8.55 3.66
C GLU A 17 18.79 7.17 4.24
N ILE A 18 17.62 7.02 4.87
CA ILE A 18 17.16 5.75 5.41
C ILE A 18 16.67 4.88 4.24
N PRO A 19 17.30 3.71 4.00
CA PRO A 19 16.91 2.87 2.87
C PRO A 19 15.48 2.33 3.03
N VAL A 20 14.82 2.10 1.92
CA VAL A 20 13.51 1.43 1.89
C VAL A 20 13.63 -0.05 2.25
N SER A 21 12.52 -0.70 2.53
CA SER A 21 12.49 -2.14 2.84
C SER A 21 12.99 -2.98 1.65
N SER A 22 13.46 -4.20 1.92
CA SER A 22 13.90 -5.12 0.85
C SER A 22 12.80 -5.44 -0.16
N GLN A 23 11.56 -5.58 0.30
CA GLN A 23 10.41 -5.82 -0.57
C GLN A 23 10.10 -4.63 -1.48
N GLU A 24 10.20 -3.42 -0.94
CA GLU A 24 10.02 -2.19 -1.72
C GLU A 24 11.15 -2.01 -2.73
N LYS A 25 12.38 -2.33 -2.35
CA LYS A 25 13.55 -2.31 -3.25
C LYS A 25 13.38 -3.26 -4.45
N GLU A 26 12.81 -4.45 -4.26
CA GLU A 26 12.49 -5.37 -5.37
C GLU A 26 11.49 -4.73 -6.35
N ILE A 27 10.45 -4.05 -5.83
CA ILE A 27 9.46 -3.35 -6.66
C ILE A 27 10.13 -2.21 -7.44
N LEU A 28 11.01 -1.44 -6.79
CA LEU A 28 11.75 -0.36 -7.44
C LEU A 28 12.68 -0.89 -8.54
N GLN A 29 13.34 -2.02 -8.32
CA GLN A 29 14.16 -2.69 -9.34
C GLN A 29 13.32 -3.11 -10.55
N MET A 30 12.12 -3.64 -10.31
CA MET A 30 11.18 -3.99 -11.37
C MET A 30 10.70 -2.75 -12.14
N ILE A 31 10.36 -1.66 -11.45
CA ILE A 31 9.97 -0.38 -12.09
C ILE A 31 11.09 0.17 -12.95
N LYS A 32 12.32 0.14 -12.45
CA LYS A 32 13.52 0.57 -13.18
C LYS A 32 13.75 -0.26 -14.44
N ALA A 33 13.78 -1.58 -14.30
CA ALA A 33 14.00 -2.51 -15.43
C ALA A 33 12.84 -2.47 -16.42
N GLY A 34 11.63 -2.20 -15.96
CA GLY A 34 10.42 -2.14 -16.76
C GLY A 34 10.40 -1.03 -17.81
N TYR A 35 11.23 -0.02 -17.69
CA TYR A 35 11.42 0.96 -18.75
C TYR A 35 11.98 0.30 -20.03
N HIS A 36 12.90 -0.64 -19.87
CA HIS A 36 13.53 -1.38 -21.02
C HIS A 36 12.67 -2.57 -21.46
N ASP A 37 11.98 -3.22 -20.54
CA ASP A 37 11.10 -4.37 -20.80
C ASP A 37 9.78 -4.20 -20.05
N VAL A 38 8.75 -3.72 -20.75
CA VAL A 38 7.42 -3.49 -20.16
C VAL A 38 6.71 -4.76 -19.74
N ASP A 39 7.11 -5.90 -20.29
CA ASP A 39 6.54 -7.20 -19.96
C ASP A 39 7.39 -7.96 -18.91
N ILE A 40 8.22 -7.24 -18.18
CA ILE A 40 9.01 -7.81 -17.10
C ILE A 40 8.12 -8.49 -16.05
N HIS A 41 8.50 -9.72 -15.74
CA HIS A 41 7.91 -10.51 -14.66
C HIS A 41 8.98 -10.83 -13.63
N THR A 42 8.69 -10.65 -12.36
CA THR A 42 9.61 -11.02 -11.28
C THR A 42 8.92 -11.95 -10.30
N ASN A 43 9.60 -13.04 -9.96
CA ASN A 43 9.14 -14.00 -8.99
C ASN A 43 10.28 -14.36 -8.04
N SER A 44 10.01 -14.40 -6.75
CA SER A 44 11.00 -14.75 -5.72
C SER A 44 11.15 -16.27 -5.54
N GLN A 45 10.27 -17.06 -6.17
CA GLN A 45 10.32 -18.51 -6.06
C GLN A 45 11.37 -19.11 -6.98
N GLN A 46 11.93 -20.23 -6.58
CA GLN A 46 12.95 -20.95 -7.34
C GLN A 46 12.42 -22.30 -7.82
N SER A 47 12.75 -22.67 -9.05
CA SER A 47 12.58 -24.04 -9.53
C SER A 47 13.65 -24.96 -8.94
N LEU A 48 13.44 -26.26 -9.03
CA LEU A 48 14.45 -27.24 -8.60
C LEU A 48 15.78 -27.05 -9.38
N PHE A 49 15.73 -26.75 -10.68
CA PHE A 49 16.91 -26.46 -11.49
C PHE A 49 17.69 -25.25 -11.00
N SER A 50 17.00 -24.17 -10.73
CA SER A 50 17.59 -22.93 -10.19
C SER A 50 18.19 -23.15 -8.80
N PHE A 51 17.55 -23.96 -7.96
CA PHE A 51 18.03 -24.30 -6.62
C PHE A 51 19.30 -25.16 -6.65
N VAL A 52 19.34 -26.18 -7.51
CA VAL A 52 20.49 -27.10 -7.64
C VAL A 52 21.60 -26.53 -8.53
N LYS A 53 21.29 -25.48 -9.34
CA LYS A 53 22.21 -24.83 -10.28
C LYS A 53 22.80 -25.81 -11.30
N ILE A 54 21.94 -26.63 -11.90
CA ILE A 54 22.29 -27.58 -12.97
C ILE A 54 21.75 -27.05 -14.29
N GLU A 55 22.47 -27.28 -15.36
CA GLU A 55 22.06 -26.92 -16.72
C GLU A 55 20.83 -27.72 -17.16
N GLN A 56 19.80 -27.00 -17.62
CA GLN A 56 18.55 -27.58 -18.08
C GLN A 56 18.72 -28.14 -19.51
N ASN A 57 18.50 -29.42 -19.68
CA ASN A 57 18.43 -30.10 -20.94
C ASN A 57 17.50 -31.31 -20.83
N GLN A 58 17.07 -31.88 -21.98
CA GLN A 58 16.10 -32.98 -22.00
C GLN A 58 16.46 -34.16 -21.08
N GLY A 59 17.75 -34.49 -21.00
CA GLY A 59 18.21 -35.63 -20.18
C GLY A 59 18.18 -35.31 -18.68
N THR A 60 18.59 -34.11 -18.29
CA THR A 60 18.56 -33.66 -16.88
C THR A 60 17.14 -33.43 -16.42
N GLU A 61 16.25 -32.93 -17.27
CA GLU A 61 14.83 -32.75 -16.97
C GLU A 61 14.12 -34.07 -16.63
N LEU A 62 14.28 -35.06 -17.51
CA LEU A 62 13.68 -36.38 -17.29
C LEU A 62 14.21 -37.03 -16.01
N LEU A 63 15.51 -36.97 -15.77
CA LEU A 63 16.15 -37.58 -14.61
C LEU A 63 15.68 -36.93 -13.30
N LEU A 64 15.65 -35.57 -13.22
CA LEU A 64 15.18 -34.86 -12.03
C LEU A 64 13.67 -35.07 -11.82
N PHE A 65 12.89 -35.15 -12.92
CA PHE A 65 11.49 -35.47 -12.86
C PHE A 65 11.26 -36.84 -12.21
N GLN A 66 11.94 -37.88 -12.73
CA GLN A 66 11.82 -39.25 -12.23
C GLN A 66 12.29 -39.40 -10.78
N LYS A 67 13.41 -38.75 -10.42
CA LYS A 67 13.99 -38.84 -9.08
C LYS A 67 13.14 -38.13 -8.02
N TYR A 68 12.59 -36.94 -8.31
CA TYR A 68 12.00 -36.06 -7.28
C TYR A 68 10.49 -35.93 -7.35
N PHE A 69 9.86 -36.08 -8.52
CA PHE A 69 8.45 -35.75 -8.69
C PHE A 69 7.57 -36.93 -9.10
N GLU A 70 8.06 -37.81 -9.98
CA GLU A 70 7.25 -38.87 -10.60
C GLU A 70 6.61 -39.81 -9.55
N THR A 71 7.38 -40.29 -8.58
CA THR A 71 6.89 -41.22 -7.55
C THR A 71 5.78 -40.59 -6.72
N GLN A 72 5.98 -39.31 -6.29
CA GLN A 72 4.98 -38.59 -5.50
C GLN A 72 3.69 -38.36 -6.30
N LEU A 73 3.81 -37.93 -7.56
CA LEU A 73 2.66 -37.72 -8.44
C LEU A 73 1.89 -39.03 -8.68
N LYS A 74 2.60 -40.14 -8.96
CA LYS A 74 1.98 -41.46 -9.14
C LYS A 74 1.24 -41.93 -7.89
N GLU A 75 1.81 -41.73 -6.71
CA GLU A 75 1.15 -42.07 -5.44
C GLU A 75 -0.10 -41.24 -5.21
N ILE A 76 -0.07 -39.94 -5.47
CA ILE A 76 -1.21 -39.03 -5.34
C ILE A 76 -2.32 -39.46 -6.30
N ILE A 77 -1.99 -39.70 -7.58
CA ILE A 77 -2.95 -40.12 -8.60
C ILE A 77 -3.53 -41.52 -8.27
N LYS A 78 -2.68 -42.47 -7.88
CA LYS A 78 -3.14 -43.82 -7.45
C LYS A 78 -4.11 -43.73 -6.29
N LYS A 79 -3.87 -42.86 -5.33
CA LYS A 79 -4.67 -42.72 -4.10
C LYS A 79 -5.97 -41.95 -4.32
N TYR A 80 -5.97 -40.91 -5.13
CA TYR A 80 -7.07 -39.95 -5.26
C TYR A 80 -7.60 -39.78 -6.68
N GLY A 81 -6.94 -40.30 -7.70
CA GLY A 81 -7.35 -40.15 -9.12
C GLY A 81 -8.53 -41.04 -9.55
N LYS A 82 -9.08 -41.88 -8.65
CA LYS A 82 -10.29 -42.66 -8.91
C LYS A 82 -11.51 -41.82 -8.59
N ASN A 83 -12.03 -41.12 -9.60
CA ASN A 83 -13.37 -40.54 -9.48
C ASN A 83 -14.42 -41.50 -10.06
N SER A 84 -15.63 -41.44 -9.62
CA SER A 84 -16.69 -42.45 -9.71
C SER A 84 -17.10 -42.92 -11.11
N GLN A 85 -16.52 -42.46 -12.20
CA GLN A 85 -16.84 -42.92 -13.56
C GLN A 85 -15.62 -43.09 -14.52
N GLU A 86 -14.50 -42.42 -14.32
CA GLU A 86 -13.31 -42.58 -15.18
C GLU A 86 -12.01 -42.54 -14.38
N LEU A 87 -11.06 -43.42 -14.70
CA LEU A 87 -9.69 -43.34 -14.20
C LEU A 87 -9.00 -42.15 -14.85
N LEU A 88 -8.42 -41.27 -14.05
CA LEU A 88 -7.54 -40.23 -14.52
C LEU A 88 -6.34 -40.89 -15.22
N ASN A 89 -6.35 -40.93 -16.55
CA ASN A 89 -5.26 -41.48 -17.34
C ASN A 89 -4.29 -40.34 -17.68
N ILE A 90 -3.11 -40.38 -17.07
CA ILE A 90 -2.07 -39.37 -17.29
C ILE A 90 -0.87 -40.02 -17.97
N ASP A 91 -0.44 -39.42 -19.06
CA ASP A 91 0.75 -39.85 -19.75
C ASP A 91 2.01 -39.36 -19.03
N PHE A 92 2.69 -40.29 -18.39
CA PHE A 92 4.00 -40.01 -17.83
C PHE A 92 5.07 -40.19 -18.89
N PRO A 93 6.13 -39.37 -18.92
CA PRO A 93 7.20 -39.50 -19.88
C PRO A 93 7.84 -40.90 -19.74
N GLY A 94 7.81 -41.65 -20.85
CA GLY A 94 8.19 -43.07 -20.87
C GLY A 94 9.67 -43.30 -20.57
N ALA A 95 9.95 -44.43 -19.95
CA ALA A 95 11.30 -44.91 -19.60
C ALA A 95 12.17 -45.28 -20.81
N GLY A 96 11.72 -45.03 -22.07
CA GLY A 96 12.36 -45.50 -23.32
C GLY A 96 13.51 -44.67 -23.88
N GLY A 97 13.80 -43.51 -23.34
CA GLY A 97 14.97 -42.72 -23.73
C GLY A 97 16.23 -43.26 -23.03
N LYS A 98 17.27 -43.59 -23.77
CA LYS A 98 18.60 -43.83 -23.20
C LYS A 98 19.01 -42.60 -22.39
N LEU A 99 18.94 -42.70 -21.05
CA LEU A 99 19.41 -41.68 -20.12
C LEU A 99 20.87 -41.37 -20.42
N LYS A 100 21.17 -40.24 -20.99
CA LYS A 100 22.57 -39.74 -21.06
C LYS A 100 22.97 -39.55 -19.58
N SER A 101 24.05 -40.27 -19.19
CA SER A 101 24.59 -40.14 -17.85
C SER A 101 24.91 -38.69 -17.53
N LEU A 102 24.41 -38.19 -16.38
CA LEU A 102 24.80 -36.91 -15.86
C LEU A 102 26.32 -36.76 -15.81
N LYS A 103 26.81 -35.54 -16.02
CA LYS A 103 28.24 -35.24 -15.75
C LYS A 103 28.52 -35.58 -14.28
N SER A 104 29.68 -36.18 -14.00
CA SER A 104 30.03 -36.61 -12.64
C SER A 104 29.91 -35.48 -11.59
N ILE A 105 30.18 -34.25 -12.00
CA ILE A 105 30.05 -33.04 -11.17
C ILE A 105 28.60 -32.77 -10.78
N ASP A 106 27.67 -32.92 -11.72
CA ASP A 106 26.23 -32.67 -11.45
C ASP A 106 25.63 -33.74 -10.54
N LYS A 107 26.12 -34.98 -10.69
CA LYS A 107 25.71 -36.09 -9.83
C LYS A 107 26.16 -35.88 -8.38
N LEU A 108 27.38 -35.45 -8.16
CA LEU A 108 27.90 -35.06 -6.83
C LEU A 108 27.16 -33.86 -6.25
N ARG A 109 26.79 -32.88 -7.08
CA ARG A 109 25.96 -31.75 -6.63
C ARG A 109 24.61 -32.19 -6.11
N ILE A 110 23.90 -33.05 -6.84
CA ILE A 110 22.60 -33.58 -6.47
C ILE A 110 22.71 -34.35 -5.14
N GLU A 111 23.71 -35.23 -5.00
CA GLU A 111 23.93 -36.03 -3.79
C GLU A 111 24.24 -35.12 -2.58
N ASN A 112 25.09 -34.10 -2.74
CA ASN A 112 25.44 -33.19 -1.65
C ASN A 112 24.28 -32.24 -1.25
N LEU A 113 23.34 -31.97 -2.16
CA LEU A 113 22.21 -31.09 -1.90
C LEU A 113 20.93 -31.84 -1.50
N GLU A 114 20.93 -33.16 -1.46
CA GLU A 114 19.71 -33.94 -1.22
C GLU A 114 19.04 -33.65 0.12
N LEU A 115 19.83 -33.48 1.18
CA LEU A 115 19.35 -33.03 2.50
C LEU A 115 18.77 -31.61 2.40
N LYS A 116 19.50 -30.71 1.75
CA LYS A 116 19.06 -29.32 1.57
C LYS A 116 17.79 -29.20 0.72
N ILE A 117 17.61 -30.03 -0.30
CA ILE A 117 16.38 -30.10 -1.09
C ILE A 117 15.22 -30.53 -0.21
N ASN A 118 15.41 -31.55 0.63
CA ASN A 118 14.37 -32.05 1.52
C ASN A 118 13.95 -30.98 2.57
N ASP A 119 14.90 -30.25 3.12
CA ASP A 119 14.65 -29.21 4.10
C ASP A 119 13.98 -27.95 3.49
N ASN A 120 14.22 -27.71 2.17
CA ASN A 120 13.74 -26.52 1.47
C ASN A 120 12.58 -26.80 0.48
N LYS A 121 11.90 -27.94 0.57
CA LYS A 121 10.76 -28.25 -0.30
C LYS A 121 9.71 -27.16 -0.37
N GLN A 122 9.48 -26.48 0.75
CA GLN A 122 8.53 -25.37 0.85
C GLN A 122 8.93 -24.08 0.07
N HIS A 123 10.17 -24.01 -0.42
CA HIS A 123 10.71 -22.89 -1.20
C HIS A 123 10.96 -23.26 -2.66
N ILE A 124 10.77 -24.52 -3.05
CA ILE A 124 10.90 -25.00 -4.42
C ILE A 124 9.50 -25.08 -5.04
N PHE A 125 9.30 -24.37 -6.12
CA PHE A 125 7.98 -24.12 -6.68
C PHE A 125 7.25 -25.40 -7.14
N GLU A 126 7.95 -26.35 -7.72
CA GLU A 126 7.37 -27.65 -8.13
C GLU A 126 6.75 -28.39 -6.94
N TYR A 127 7.38 -28.39 -5.75
CA TYR A 127 6.81 -29.02 -4.57
C TYR A 127 5.57 -28.29 -4.05
N ILE A 128 5.54 -26.95 -4.16
CA ILE A 128 4.37 -26.15 -3.85
C ILE A 128 3.20 -26.54 -4.75
N LEU A 129 3.46 -26.70 -6.05
CA LEU A 129 2.45 -27.16 -7.02
C LEU A 129 2.01 -28.60 -6.76
N ILE A 130 2.92 -29.49 -6.37
CA ILE A 130 2.57 -30.89 -5.98
C ILE A 130 1.62 -30.90 -4.79
N ASP A 131 1.87 -30.09 -3.78
CA ASP A 131 0.97 -29.99 -2.62
C ASP A 131 -0.42 -29.50 -3.03
N MET A 132 -0.50 -28.52 -3.95
CA MET A 132 -1.77 -28.05 -4.49
C MET A 132 -2.48 -29.13 -5.32
N ILE A 133 -1.77 -29.90 -6.16
CA ILE A 133 -2.31 -31.03 -6.91
C ILE A 133 -2.83 -32.12 -5.95
N HIS A 134 -2.07 -32.41 -4.90
CA HIS A 134 -2.51 -33.34 -3.85
C HIS A 134 -3.82 -32.88 -3.22
N ASN A 135 -3.91 -31.62 -2.83
CA ASN A 135 -5.11 -31.06 -2.22
C ASN A 135 -6.27 -31.00 -3.22
N LEU A 136 -6.04 -30.67 -4.49
CA LEU A 136 -7.03 -30.70 -5.56
C LEU A 136 -7.66 -32.09 -5.68
N LEU A 137 -6.87 -33.12 -5.96
CA LEU A 137 -7.36 -34.49 -6.16
C LEU A 137 -7.99 -35.09 -4.90
N LYS A 138 -7.42 -34.80 -3.71
CA LYS A 138 -7.97 -35.20 -2.42
C LYS A 138 -9.36 -34.60 -2.15
N ASN A 139 -9.61 -33.33 -2.53
CA ASN A 139 -10.92 -32.71 -2.35
C ASN A 139 -11.92 -33.23 -3.36
N ILE A 140 -11.54 -33.51 -4.60
CA ILE A 140 -12.39 -34.20 -5.59
C ILE A 140 -12.79 -35.59 -5.07
N TYR A 141 -11.82 -36.39 -4.62
CA TYR A 141 -12.07 -37.71 -4.06
C TYR A 141 -13.04 -37.68 -2.86
N LYS A 142 -12.92 -36.65 -2.02
CA LYS A 142 -13.81 -36.44 -0.85
C LYS A 142 -15.11 -35.71 -1.21
N ARG A 143 -15.37 -35.41 -2.47
CA ARG A 143 -16.54 -34.65 -2.96
C ARG A 143 -16.75 -33.30 -2.24
N LYS A 144 -15.64 -32.60 -1.93
CA LYS A 144 -15.68 -31.30 -1.29
C LYS A 144 -15.54 -30.18 -2.35
N GLN A 145 -16.39 -29.18 -2.30
CA GLN A 145 -16.34 -28.02 -3.23
C GLN A 145 -14.99 -27.27 -3.22
N LYS A 146 -14.21 -27.42 -2.16
CA LYS A 146 -12.89 -26.79 -2.05
C LYS A 146 -11.88 -27.18 -3.15
N TYR A 147 -12.20 -28.17 -4.00
CA TYR A 147 -11.37 -28.50 -5.16
C TYR A 147 -11.28 -27.32 -6.15
N SER A 148 -12.37 -26.57 -6.34
CA SER A 148 -12.42 -25.42 -7.25
C SER A 148 -11.46 -24.30 -6.84
N PHE A 149 -11.21 -24.12 -5.53
CA PHE A 149 -10.17 -23.22 -5.02
C PHE A 149 -8.76 -23.61 -5.50
N TYR A 150 -8.41 -24.89 -5.37
CA TYR A 150 -7.08 -25.37 -5.82
C TYR A 150 -6.97 -25.38 -7.34
N LEU A 151 -8.06 -25.67 -8.05
CA LEU A 151 -8.09 -25.59 -9.51
C LEU A 151 -7.81 -24.14 -9.98
N TYR A 152 -8.56 -23.17 -9.45
CA TYR A 152 -8.37 -21.78 -9.79
C TYR A 152 -6.95 -21.30 -9.48
N THR A 153 -6.44 -21.64 -8.28
CA THR A 153 -5.08 -21.30 -7.87
C THR A 153 -4.03 -21.87 -8.82
N LEU A 154 -4.12 -23.15 -9.19
CA LEU A 154 -3.21 -23.79 -10.13
C LEU A 154 -3.29 -23.16 -11.53
N LEU A 155 -4.49 -22.82 -12.01
CA LEU A 155 -4.70 -22.15 -13.30
C LEU A 155 -4.04 -20.76 -13.33
N GLN A 156 -4.06 -20.02 -12.24
CA GLN A 156 -3.37 -18.72 -12.16
C GLN A 156 -1.86 -18.89 -12.02
N LEU A 157 -1.39 -19.77 -11.12
CA LEU A 157 0.05 -20.00 -10.89
C LEU A 157 0.75 -20.65 -12.10
N ARG A 158 0.01 -21.30 -13.00
CA ARG A 158 0.54 -21.79 -14.28
C ARG A 158 1.08 -20.65 -15.15
N LYS A 159 0.59 -19.43 -14.97
CA LYS A 159 1.07 -18.24 -15.71
C LYS A 159 2.39 -17.69 -15.16
N ALA A 160 2.86 -18.19 -14.01
CA ALA A 160 4.08 -17.70 -13.39
C ALA A 160 5.33 -18.01 -14.25
N THR A 161 6.17 -16.99 -14.41
CA THR A 161 7.38 -17.04 -15.23
C THR A 161 8.61 -17.43 -14.41
N ILE A 162 8.60 -18.65 -13.89
CA ILE A 162 9.73 -19.15 -13.10
C ILE A 162 10.72 -19.85 -14.02
N THR A 163 11.96 -19.36 -14.02
CA THR A 163 13.02 -19.91 -14.85
C THR A 163 13.40 -21.33 -14.41
N GLY A 164 13.53 -22.24 -15.39
CA GLY A 164 14.00 -23.59 -15.14
C GLY A 164 12.95 -24.54 -14.51
N LEU A 165 11.64 -24.27 -14.70
CA LEU A 165 10.61 -25.26 -14.34
C LEU A 165 10.80 -26.53 -15.18
N ASN A 166 10.61 -27.68 -14.55
CA ASN A 166 10.71 -28.96 -15.23
C ASN A 166 9.54 -29.13 -16.21
N THR A 167 9.81 -29.30 -17.52
CA THR A 167 8.79 -29.40 -18.58
C THR A 167 7.91 -30.62 -18.38
N HIS A 168 8.47 -31.79 -18.05
CA HIS A 168 7.69 -33.00 -17.79
C HIS A 168 6.75 -32.86 -16.60
N PHE A 169 7.18 -32.15 -15.55
CA PHE A 169 6.31 -31.82 -14.42
C PHE A 169 5.15 -30.93 -14.86
N THR A 170 5.45 -29.89 -15.64
CA THR A 170 4.45 -28.96 -16.15
C THR A 170 3.43 -29.65 -17.04
N ASP A 171 3.86 -30.59 -17.89
CA ASP A 171 2.97 -31.37 -18.76
C ASP A 171 2.01 -32.25 -17.96
N VAL A 172 2.50 -32.95 -16.94
CA VAL A 172 1.65 -33.76 -16.06
C VAL A 172 0.65 -32.86 -15.30
N MET A 173 1.10 -31.72 -14.77
CA MET A 173 0.22 -30.77 -14.11
C MET A 173 -0.87 -30.27 -15.07
N ASN A 174 -0.50 -29.91 -16.31
CA ASN A 174 -1.44 -29.43 -17.32
C ASN A 174 -2.50 -30.47 -17.66
N GLN A 175 -2.15 -31.76 -17.77
CA GLN A 175 -3.10 -32.83 -18.00
C GLN A 175 -4.11 -32.93 -16.84
N ILE A 176 -3.64 -32.89 -15.59
CA ILE A 176 -4.49 -32.95 -14.40
C ILE A 176 -5.46 -31.73 -14.37
N VAL A 177 -4.90 -30.53 -14.56
CA VAL A 177 -5.69 -29.30 -14.51
C VAL A 177 -6.72 -29.29 -15.63
N SER A 178 -6.36 -29.67 -16.88
CA SER A 178 -7.29 -29.75 -18.01
C SER A 178 -8.42 -30.75 -17.76
N TYR A 179 -8.10 -31.91 -17.20
CA TYR A 179 -9.11 -32.91 -16.84
C TYR A 179 -10.11 -32.35 -15.84
N VAL A 180 -9.63 -31.71 -14.75
CA VAL A 180 -10.52 -31.17 -13.71
C VAL A 180 -11.32 -29.99 -14.26
N ASN A 181 -10.72 -29.14 -15.09
CA ASN A 181 -11.39 -28.00 -15.70
C ASN A 181 -12.55 -28.40 -16.63
N SER A 182 -12.49 -29.60 -17.27
CA SER A 182 -13.50 -30.06 -18.21
C SER A 182 -14.89 -30.28 -17.58
N PHE A 183 -14.96 -30.56 -16.28
CA PHE A 183 -16.24 -30.76 -15.56
C PHE A 183 -16.53 -29.68 -14.52
N THR A 184 -15.66 -28.70 -14.34
CA THR A 184 -15.87 -27.60 -13.39
C THR A 184 -16.71 -26.51 -14.05
N LYS A 185 -17.80 -26.11 -13.37
CA LYS A 185 -18.65 -25.02 -13.86
C LYS A 185 -18.07 -23.65 -13.53
N THR A 186 -18.16 -22.74 -14.47
CA THR A 186 -17.72 -21.33 -14.31
C THR A 186 -18.45 -20.66 -13.13
N SER A 187 -19.74 -20.96 -12.96
CA SER A 187 -20.55 -20.44 -11.84
C SER A 187 -19.98 -20.83 -10.47
N GLU A 188 -19.42 -22.03 -10.28
CA GLU A 188 -18.80 -22.43 -9.00
C GLU A 188 -17.58 -21.58 -8.64
N ILE A 189 -16.83 -21.13 -9.63
CA ILE A 189 -15.68 -20.25 -9.44
C ILE A 189 -16.15 -18.85 -9.06
N ILE A 190 -17.17 -18.33 -9.75
CA ILE A 190 -17.69 -16.97 -9.51
C ILE A 190 -18.33 -16.86 -8.14
N THR A 191 -19.13 -17.84 -7.71
CA THR A 191 -19.72 -17.90 -6.36
C THR A 191 -18.68 -17.72 -5.26
N ASN A 192 -17.50 -18.28 -5.45
CA ASN A 192 -16.42 -18.24 -4.47
C ASN A 192 -15.30 -17.26 -4.85
N ALA A 193 -15.51 -16.39 -5.84
CA ALA A 193 -14.45 -15.53 -6.40
C ALA A 193 -13.83 -14.60 -5.36
N TYR A 194 -14.57 -14.16 -4.35
CA TYR A 194 -14.01 -13.38 -3.26
C TYR A 194 -12.88 -14.13 -2.52
N GLU A 195 -13.12 -15.39 -2.15
CA GLU A 195 -12.11 -16.22 -1.48
C GLU A 195 -10.98 -16.65 -2.44
N PHE A 196 -11.30 -16.82 -3.73
CA PHE A 196 -10.34 -17.32 -4.71
C PHE A 196 -9.43 -16.23 -5.27
N ILE A 197 -9.90 -15.00 -5.37
CA ILE A 197 -9.17 -13.88 -5.95
C ILE A 197 -8.59 -12.99 -4.86
N GLU A 198 -9.45 -12.44 -3.99
CA GLU A 198 -9.03 -11.39 -3.05
C GLU A 198 -8.33 -11.93 -1.80
N LYS A 199 -8.77 -13.11 -1.32
CA LYS A 199 -8.25 -13.74 -0.09
C LYS A 199 -7.37 -14.95 -0.30
N ASN A 200 -6.97 -15.25 -1.53
CA ASN A 200 -6.16 -16.43 -1.82
C ASN A 200 -4.71 -16.24 -1.34
N PRO A 201 -4.29 -16.90 -0.25
CA PRO A 201 -2.96 -16.71 0.30
C PRO A 201 -1.85 -17.25 -0.62
N HIS A 202 -2.19 -18.20 -1.50
CA HIS A 202 -1.23 -18.77 -2.43
C HIS A 202 -0.95 -17.79 -3.58
N LEU A 203 -1.97 -17.13 -4.13
CA LEU A 203 -1.76 -16.11 -5.16
C LEU A 203 -1.01 -14.92 -4.60
N LEU A 204 -1.39 -14.43 -3.42
CA LEU A 204 -0.70 -13.32 -2.75
C LEU A 204 0.79 -13.58 -2.54
N LYS A 205 1.17 -14.87 -2.34
CA LYS A 205 2.55 -15.26 -2.03
C LYS A 205 3.35 -15.68 -3.27
N TYR A 206 2.73 -16.32 -4.24
CA TYR A 206 3.43 -17.04 -5.30
C TYR A 206 3.18 -16.49 -6.71
N GLU A 207 2.24 -15.54 -6.89
CA GLU A 207 2.02 -14.89 -8.17
C GLU A 207 3.18 -13.98 -8.56
N ASP A 208 3.43 -13.84 -9.86
CA ASP A 208 4.43 -12.93 -10.39
C ASP A 208 4.10 -11.48 -10.04
N LYS A 209 5.13 -10.73 -9.69
CA LYS A 209 5.04 -9.28 -9.64
C LYS A 209 5.25 -8.73 -11.06
N THR A 210 4.34 -7.92 -11.52
CA THR A 210 4.35 -7.31 -12.86
C THR A 210 4.09 -5.82 -12.76
N LEU A 211 4.49 -5.07 -13.76
CA LEU A 211 4.10 -3.67 -13.88
C LEU A 211 2.57 -3.56 -14.05
N PHE A 212 2.01 -2.51 -13.48
CA PHE A 212 0.62 -2.13 -13.75
C PHE A 212 0.46 -1.68 -15.20
N GLN A 213 -0.73 -1.85 -15.78
CA GLN A 213 -1.00 -1.50 -17.18
C GLN A 213 -0.67 -0.03 -17.49
N HIS A 214 -1.00 0.89 -16.60
CA HIS A 214 -0.68 2.29 -16.75
C HIS A 214 0.85 2.57 -16.80
N GLN A 215 1.66 1.83 -16.04
CA GLN A 215 3.11 1.94 -16.07
C GLN A 215 3.69 1.44 -17.40
N LYS A 216 3.13 0.34 -17.92
CA LYS A 216 3.50 -0.17 -19.26
C LYS A 216 3.20 0.87 -20.33
N GLN A 217 2.02 1.48 -20.29
CA GLN A 217 1.58 2.48 -21.27
C GLN A 217 2.49 3.72 -21.26
N ILE A 218 2.78 4.31 -20.10
CA ILE A 218 3.61 5.52 -20.06
C ILE A 218 5.05 5.25 -20.54
N TYR A 219 5.62 4.09 -20.20
CA TYR A 219 6.95 3.71 -20.70
C TYR A 219 6.95 3.50 -22.21
N THR A 220 5.88 2.92 -22.78
CA THR A 220 5.74 2.76 -24.24
C THR A 220 5.61 4.10 -24.93
N ILE A 221 4.82 5.04 -24.39
CA ILE A 221 4.63 6.39 -24.96
C ILE A 221 5.92 7.22 -24.89
N CYS A 222 6.65 7.11 -23.78
CA CYS A 222 7.88 7.89 -23.58
C CYS A 222 9.13 7.24 -24.20
N ARG A 223 9.07 5.98 -24.65
CA ARG A 223 10.24 5.32 -25.25
C ARG A 223 10.53 5.92 -26.62
N PRO A 224 11.75 6.45 -26.86
CA PRO A 224 12.11 6.97 -28.17
C PRO A 224 12.16 5.83 -29.20
N GLN A 225 11.56 6.07 -30.35
CA GLN A 225 11.68 5.16 -31.48
C GLN A 225 12.88 5.55 -32.35
N PRO A 226 13.67 4.59 -32.86
CA PRO A 226 14.96 4.89 -33.51
C PRO A 226 14.90 5.75 -34.78
N GLU A 227 13.72 5.87 -35.41
CA GLU A 227 13.55 6.57 -36.70
C GLU A 227 12.58 7.77 -36.63
N GLU A 228 12.02 8.07 -35.45
CA GLU A 228 11.04 9.15 -35.26
C GLU A 228 11.72 10.46 -34.84
N THR A 229 11.29 11.56 -35.45
CA THR A 229 11.63 12.91 -34.99
C THR A 229 10.96 13.14 -33.63
N PHE A 230 11.62 13.88 -32.76
CA PHE A 230 11.05 14.24 -31.43
C PHE A 230 9.72 14.98 -31.61
N VAL A 231 8.72 14.55 -30.82
CA VAL A 231 7.38 15.17 -30.78
C VAL A 231 7.08 15.59 -29.36
N PRO A 232 6.69 16.85 -29.13
CA PRO A 232 6.23 17.31 -27.82
C PRO A 232 5.01 16.52 -27.34
N LYS A 233 4.94 16.17 -26.03
CA LYS A 233 3.87 15.34 -25.51
C LYS A 233 3.28 15.90 -24.21
N LEU A 234 1.97 16.04 -24.17
CA LEU A 234 1.23 16.23 -22.92
C LEU A 234 0.54 14.91 -22.56
N ILE A 235 0.88 14.36 -21.40
CA ILE A 235 0.38 13.07 -20.96
C ILE A 235 -0.49 13.25 -19.70
N LEU A 236 -1.80 13.01 -19.83
CA LEU A 236 -2.71 12.89 -18.69
C LEU A 236 -2.62 11.48 -18.14
N TYR A 237 -2.13 11.35 -16.92
CA TYR A 237 -1.81 10.07 -16.31
C TYR A 237 -2.70 9.79 -15.09
N THR A 238 -3.86 9.17 -15.32
CA THR A 238 -4.84 8.84 -14.28
C THR A 238 -4.75 7.37 -13.90
N ALA A 239 -4.43 7.10 -12.64
CA ALA A 239 -4.43 5.74 -12.10
C ALA A 239 -4.72 5.75 -10.60
N PRO A 240 -5.26 4.65 -10.03
CA PRO A 240 -5.59 4.58 -8.61
C PRO A 240 -4.37 4.86 -7.72
N THR A 241 -4.62 5.44 -6.56
CA THR A 241 -3.55 5.66 -5.57
C THR A 241 -2.97 4.33 -5.09
N GLY A 242 -1.67 4.29 -4.78
CA GLY A 242 -0.99 3.08 -4.34
C GLY A 242 -0.60 2.09 -5.45
N THR A 243 -0.76 2.47 -6.73
CA THR A 243 -0.33 1.67 -7.89
C THR A 243 1.04 2.09 -8.44
N GLY A 244 1.80 2.91 -7.70
CA GLY A 244 3.17 3.27 -8.04
C GLY A 244 3.34 4.41 -9.05
N LYS A 245 2.31 5.29 -9.26
CA LYS A 245 2.44 6.49 -10.11
C LYS A 245 3.65 7.34 -9.74
N THR A 246 3.76 7.73 -8.47
CA THR A 246 4.84 8.56 -7.93
C THR A 246 6.23 7.94 -8.10
N LEU A 247 6.33 6.61 -8.29
CA LEU A 247 7.60 5.90 -8.51
C LEU A 247 7.95 5.75 -9.99
N THR A 248 7.03 6.01 -10.91
CA THR A 248 7.24 5.94 -12.37
C THR A 248 8.43 6.78 -12.86
N PRO A 249 8.73 7.98 -12.28
CA PRO A 249 9.92 8.77 -12.62
C PRO A 249 11.24 8.00 -12.50
N ILE A 250 11.34 7.01 -11.59
CA ILE A 250 12.55 6.19 -11.44
C ILE A 250 12.81 5.36 -12.70
N GLY A 251 11.77 4.82 -13.33
CA GLY A 251 11.91 4.13 -14.62
C GLY A 251 12.17 5.09 -15.76
N LEU A 252 11.43 6.19 -15.87
CA LEU A 252 11.64 7.20 -16.91
C LEU A 252 13.06 7.78 -16.89
N SER A 253 13.67 7.88 -15.70
CA SER A 253 15.05 8.40 -15.54
C SER A 253 16.14 7.48 -16.11
N GLU A 254 15.80 6.31 -16.65
CA GLU A 254 16.76 5.47 -17.38
C GLU A 254 17.16 6.09 -18.72
N ASN A 255 16.29 6.92 -19.32
CA ASN A 255 16.58 7.55 -20.61
C ASN A 255 16.45 9.09 -20.57
N TYR A 256 15.64 9.63 -19.68
CA TYR A 256 15.36 11.06 -19.60
C TYR A 256 15.90 11.68 -18.32
N ARG A 257 16.04 13.00 -18.30
CA ARG A 257 16.20 13.79 -17.09
C ARG A 257 14.81 14.18 -16.60
N ILE A 258 14.53 13.99 -15.32
CA ILE A 258 13.20 14.20 -14.77
C ILE A 258 13.20 15.46 -13.89
N ILE A 259 12.25 16.35 -14.12
CA ILE A 259 11.87 17.38 -13.15
C ILE A 259 10.57 16.92 -12.50
N PHE A 260 10.66 16.46 -11.27
CA PHE A 260 9.51 16.02 -10.49
C PHE A 260 8.96 17.18 -9.69
N VAL A 261 7.74 17.58 -10.00
CA VAL A 261 7.05 18.71 -9.36
C VAL A 261 6.01 18.18 -8.39
N CYS A 262 6.02 18.62 -7.15
CA CYS A 262 5.02 18.28 -6.14
C CYS A 262 4.54 19.51 -5.37
N VAL A 263 3.25 19.59 -5.11
CA VAL A 263 2.68 20.62 -4.23
C VAL A 263 2.94 20.25 -2.77
N ALA A 264 2.77 18.97 -2.42
CA ALA A 264 2.98 18.45 -1.06
C ALA A 264 4.39 17.86 -0.91
N ARG A 265 5.19 18.44 -0.02
CA ARG A 265 6.62 18.10 0.20
C ARG A 265 6.91 16.63 0.43
N HIS A 266 6.10 15.97 1.27
CA HIS A 266 6.31 14.57 1.63
C HIS A 266 6.24 13.62 0.42
N ILE A 267 5.53 14.00 -0.66
CA ILE A 267 5.49 13.23 -1.91
C ILE A 267 6.88 13.25 -2.55
N GLY A 268 7.48 14.43 -2.64
CA GLY A 268 8.85 14.59 -3.15
C GLY A 268 9.88 13.86 -2.27
N LEU A 269 9.75 13.92 -0.94
CA LEU A 269 10.64 13.21 -0.02
C LEU A 269 10.49 11.69 -0.12
N ALA A 270 9.28 11.17 -0.33
CA ALA A 270 9.05 9.74 -0.55
C ALA A 270 9.71 9.25 -1.85
N LEU A 271 9.59 10.01 -2.94
CA LEU A 271 10.31 9.72 -4.17
C LEU A 271 11.82 9.80 -3.97
N ALA A 272 12.31 10.82 -3.25
CA ALA A 272 13.73 11.00 -2.95
C ALA A 272 14.31 9.79 -2.24
N LYS A 273 13.66 9.31 -1.18
CA LYS A 273 14.07 8.12 -0.41
C LYS A 273 14.18 6.89 -1.32
N SER A 274 13.20 6.67 -2.18
CA SER A 274 13.19 5.56 -3.13
C SER A 274 14.29 5.71 -4.19
N ALA A 275 14.47 6.90 -4.74
CA ALA A 275 15.48 7.20 -5.75
C ALA A 275 16.91 7.07 -5.19
N VAL A 276 17.18 7.60 -3.98
CA VAL A 276 18.48 7.45 -3.30
C VAL A 276 18.77 5.97 -2.99
N THR A 277 17.78 5.20 -2.55
CA THR A 277 17.94 3.74 -2.34
C THR A 277 18.31 3.00 -3.65
N MET A 278 17.85 3.50 -4.80
CA MET A 278 18.17 2.97 -6.12
C MET A 278 19.46 3.58 -6.73
N GLU A 279 20.20 4.34 -5.93
CA GLU A 279 21.44 5.02 -6.32
C GLU A 279 21.25 6.00 -7.50
N LYS A 280 20.05 6.56 -7.64
CA LYS A 280 19.77 7.60 -8.62
C LYS A 280 20.40 8.92 -8.19
N LYS A 281 20.82 9.69 -9.15
CA LYS A 281 21.46 10.98 -8.96
C LYS A 281 20.40 12.09 -8.81
N VAL A 282 20.10 12.44 -7.55
CA VAL A 282 18.98 13.31 -7.19
C VAL A 282 19.47 14.71 -6.81
N ALA A 283 18.71 15.73 -7.18
CA ALA A 283 18.86 17.11 -6.73
C ALA A 283 17.54 17.64 -6.17
N PHE A 284 17.61 18.65 -5.32
CA PHE A 284 16.47 19.21 -4.60
C PHE A 284 16.37 20.71 -4.79
N ALA A 285 15.18 21.16 -5.21
CA ALA A 285 14.81 22.56 -5.31
C ALA A 285 13.51 22.79 -4.51
N PHE A 286 13.64 22.89 -3.19
CA PHE A 286 12.54 23.20 -2.27
C PHE A 286 12.73 24.59 -1.67
N GLY A 287 11.76 25.50 -1.85
CA GLY A 287 11.81 26.87 -1.37
C GLY A 287 13.03 27.61 -1.92
N CYS A 288 13.33 27.42 -3.22
CA CYS A 288 14.46 28.01 -3.90
C CYS A 288 14.01 29.23 -4.70
N ASP A 289 14.55 30.39 -4.40
CA ASP A 289 14.36 31.61 -5.19
C ASP A 289 15.38 31.69 -6.33
N THR A 290 16.57 31.15 -6.12
CA THR A 290 17.69 31.18 -7.07
C THR A 290 18.33 29.80 -7.25
N ALA A 291 19.05 29.62 -8.36
CA ALA A 291 19.79 28.38 -8.63
C ALA A 291 20.84 28.03 -7.55
N SER A 292 21.37 29.04 -6.83
CA SER A 292 22.30 28.81 -5.72
C SER A 292 21.67 28.14 -4.50
N ASP A 293 20.34 28.12 -4.40
CA ASP A 293 19.59 27.47 -3.33
C ASP A 293 19.39 25.96 -3.57
N ILE A 294 19.55 25.52 -4.82
CA ILE A 294 19.44 24.10 -5.20
C ILE A 294 20.49 23.28 -4.47
N ARG A 295 20.13 22.10 -4.02
CA ARG A 295 21.01 21.17 -3.28
C ARG A 295 21.07 19.84 -4.00
N LEU A 296 22.29 19.41 -4.30
CA LEU A 296 22.57 18.10 -4.89
C LEU A 296 22.81 17.06 -3.78
N HIS A 297 22.24 15.89 -3.96
CA HIS A 297 22.70 14.72 -3.22
C HIS A 297 24.14 14.40 -3.65
N TYR A 298 25.00 13.95 -2.74
CA TYR A 298 26.43 13.75 -3.04
C TYR A 298 26.69 12.76 -4.18
N PHE A 299 25.74 11.83 -4.48
CA PHE A 299 25.82 10.97 -5.66
C PHE A 299 25.74 11.76 -6.98
N SER A 300 25.07 12.90 -6.97
CA SER A 300 24.84 13.73 -8.15
C SER A 300 25.92 14.76 -8.38
N ALA A 301 26.66 15.12 -7.34
CA ALA A 301 27.68 16.15 -7.41
C ALA A 301 28.93 15.65 -8.16
N VAL A 302 29.57 16.55 -8.90
CA VAL A 302 30.88 16.28 -9.52
C VAL A 302 31.97 16.20 -8.45
N ASP A 303 31.93 17.13 -7.48
CA ASP A 303 32.87 17.20 -6.40
C ASP A 303 32.18 17.30 -5.03
N TYR A 304 32.71 16.57 -4.05
CA TYR A 304 32.29 16.68 -2.65
C TYR A 304 33.44 16.30 -1.70
N THR A 305 33.40 16.84 -0.50
CA THR A 305 34.40 16.56 0.52
C THR A 305 33.90 15.50 1.50
N ARG A 306 34.82 14.61 1.94
CA ARG A 306 34.52 13.66 3.05
C ARG A 306 35.34 14.04 4.29
N ASN A 307 34.69 14.01 5.43
CA ASN A 307 35.38 14.19 6.69
C ASN A 307 36.24 12.95 6.99
N LYS A 308 37.56 13.13 7.02
CA LYS A 308 38.53 12.04 7.24
C LYS A 308 38.34 11.30 8.58
N ARG A 309 37.79 11.99 9.61
CA ARG A 309 37.62 11.42 10.96
C ARG A 309 36.31 10.69 11.15
N SER A 310 35.19 11.25 10.65
CA SER A 310 33.86 10.68 10.86
C SER A 310 33.35 9.87 9.65
N GLY A 311 34.04 9.92 8.51
CA GLY A 311 33.57 9.32 7.24
C GLY A 311 32.38 10.04 6.62
N GLY A 312 31.81 11.03 7.30
CA GLY A 312 30.63 11.77 6.88
C GLY A 312 30.89 12.67 5.65
N ILE A 313 29.81 12.95 4.91
CA ILE A 313 29.83 13.88 3.77
C ILE A 313 29.96 15.30 4.30
N GLY A 314 30.92 16.05 3.76
CA GLY A 314 31.12 17.45 4.06
C GLY A 314 30.43 18.36 3.03
N LYS A 315 31.21 19.33 2.47
CA LYS A 315 30.66 20.25 1.48
C LYS A 315 30.44 19.55 0.14
N VAL A 316 29.27 19.75 -0.46
CA VAL A 316 28.88 19.27 -1.79
C VAL A 316 28.90 20.46 -2.75
N ASP A 317 29.48 20.30 -3.93
CA ASP A 317 29.42 21.32 -4.98
C ASP A 317 28.07 21.23 -5.71
N ASN A 318 27.26 22.28 -5.56
CA ASN A 318 25.94 22.37 -6.17
C ASN A 318 25.92 23.16 -7.48
N SER A 319 27.08 23.62 -7.97
CA SER A 319 27.17 24.53 -9.14
C SER A 319 27.00 23.78 -10.48
N VAL A 320 27.33 22.49 -10.53
CA VAL A 320 27.33 21.68 -11.74
C VAL A 320 26.31 20.54 -11.64
N GLY A 321 25.28 20.60 -12.48
CA GLY A 321 24.14 19.68 -12.48
C GLY A 321 24.17 18.62 -13.60
N THR A 322 25.28 18.43 -14.30
CA THR A 322 25.39 17.50 -15.44
C THR A 322 25.00 16.06 -15.10
N ASN A 323 25.25 15.65 -13.87
CA ASN A 323 24.97 14.29 -13.40
C ASN A 323 23.53 14.09 -12.90
N VAL A 324 22.75 15.14 -12.70
CA VAL A 324 21.41 15.04 -12.12
C VAL A 324 20.49 14.26 -13.04
N GLU A 325 19.93 13.16 -12.52
CA GLU A 325 18.92 12.33 -13.21
C GLU A 325 17.51 12.75 -12.85
N ILE A 326 17.27 13.07 -11.56
CA ILE A 326 15.97 13.47 -11.04
C ILE A 326 16.14 14.75 -10.21
N MET A 327 15.54 15.84 -10.66
CA MET A 327 15.38 17.07 -9.90
C MET A 327 14.02 17.06 -9.22
N ILE A 328 13.97 17.07 -7.90
CA ILE A 328 12.72 17.09 -7.11
C ILE A 328 12.49 18.52 -6.62
N CYS A 329 11.37 19.12 -6.99
CA CYS A 329 11.06 20.49 -6.64
C CYS A 329 9.63 20.65 -6.12
N ASP A 330 9.42 21.70 -5.34
CA ASP A 330 8.09 22.22 -5.06
C ASP A 330 7.58 23.13 -6.19
N VAL A 331 6.31 23.49 -6.13
CA VAL A 331 5.67 24.32 -7.16
C VAL A 331 6.33 25.72 -7.25
N GLN A 332 6.72 26.32 -6.13
CA GLN A 332 7.37 27.64 -6.10
C GLN A 332 8.73 27.63 -6.80
N SER A 333 9.47 26.55 -6.68
CA SER A 333 10.84 26.44 -7.20
C SER A 333 10.92 25.84 -8.61
N TYR A 334 9.80 25.50 -9.24
CA TYR A 334 9.76 24.80 -10.53
C TYR A 334 10.55 25.54 -11.62
N LEU A 335 10.30 26.81 -11.84
CA LEU A 335 10.99 27.60 -12.89
C LEU A 335 12.49 27.66 -12.63
N THR A 336 12.91 27.85 -11.39
CA THR A 336 14.32 27.79 -10.98
C THR A 336 14.96 26.44 -11.27
N ALA A 337 14.27 25.36 -10.94
CA ALA A 337 14.69 23.99 -11.22
C ALA A 337 14.76 23.71 -12.72
N MET A 338 13.78 24.16 -13.50
CA MET A 338 13.74 24.02 -14.95
C MET A 338 14.93 24.72 -15.62
N HIS A 339 15.18 25.98 -15.29
CA HIS A 339 16.31 26.71 -15.86
C HIS A 339 17.66 26.10 -15.47
N TYR A 340 17.78 25.60 -14.24
CA TYR A 340 18.97 24.87 -13.81
C TYR A 340 19.19 23.61 -14.65
N MET A 341 18.15 22.80 -14.87
CA MET A 341 18.25 21.57 -15.67
C MET A 341 18.54 21.87 -17.14
N LEU A 342 17.94 22.92 -17.71
CA LEU A 342 18.18 23.38 -19.10
C LEU A 342 19.59 23.92 -19.31
N ALA A 343 20.29 24.36 -18.27
CA ALA A 343 21.69 24.79 -18.37
C ALA A 343 22.65 23.62 -18.70
N PHE A 344 22.23 22.39 -18.45
CA PHE A 344 23.06 21.20 -18.63
C PHE A 344 22.48 20.13 -19.58
N ASN A 345 21.23 20.29 -20.02
CA ASN A 345 20.52 19.29 -20.83
C ASN A 345 19.66 19.99 -21.89
N GLU A 346 19.48 19.35 -23.04
CA GLU A 346 18.52 19.74 -24.05
C GLU A 346 17.09 19.54 -23.54
N ALA A 347 16.16 20.46 -23.93
CA ALA A 347 14.77 20.40 -23.47
C ALA A 347 14.06 19.09 -23.84
N GLU A 348 14.38 18.52 -24.99
CA GLU A 348 13.83 17.26 -25.50
C GLU A 348 14.21 16.05 -24.66
N ASN A 349 15.32 16.12 -23.92
CA ASN A 349 15.81 15.07 -23.03
C ASN A 349 15.25 15.20 -21.60
N ILE A 350 14.39 16.18 -21.35
CA ILE A 350 13.80 16.45 -20.04
C ILE A 350 12.30 16.13 -20.07
N ILE A 351 11.83 15.47 -19.03
CA ILE A 351 10.40 15.27 -18.77
C ILE A 351 10.05 16.04 -17.49
N THR A 352 9.08 16.92 -17.56
CA THR A 352 8.43 17.46 -16.37
C THR A 352 7.33 16.49 -15.93
N TYR A 353 7.49 15.91 -14.75
CA TYR A 353 6.52 15.01 -14.13
C TYR A 353 5.87 15.72 -12.94
N TRP A 354 4.63 16.17 -13.12
CA TRP A 354 3.87 16.87 -12.09
C TRP A 354 2.93 15.90 -11.40
N ASP A 355 3.24 15.58 -10.15
CA ASP A 355 2.44 14.64 -9.35
C ASP A 355 1.40 15.41 -8.54
N GLU A 356 0.15 14.95 -8.62
CA GLU A 356 -1.04 15.53 -8.00
C GLU A 356 -1.23 17.03 -8.35
N PRO A 357 -1.30 17.40 -9.64
CA PRO A 357 -1.47 18.81 -10.06
C PRO A 357 -2.82 19.41 -9.63
N THR A 358 -3.79 18.60 -9.24
CA THR A 358 -5.12 19.01 -8.78
C THR A 358 -5.15 19.46 -7.31
N ILE A 359 -4.03 19.32 -6.58
CA ILE A 359 -3.96 19.85 -5.21
C ILE A 359 -4.16 21.37 -5.27
N THR A 360 -5.07 21.89 -4.46
CA THR A 360 -5.56 23.26 -4.38
C THR A 360 -6.59 23.67 -5.45
N MET A 361 -6.88 22.81 -6.43
CA MET A 361 -7.85 23.14 -7.50
C MET A 361 -9.32 23.02 -7.04
N ASP A 362 -9.56 22.46 -5.87
CA ASP A 362 -10.88 22.40 -5.21
C ASP A 362 -11.28 23.73 -4.53
N TYR A 363 -10.35 24.69 -4.41
CA TYR A 363 -10.59 26.03 -3.86
C TYR A 363 -10.86 27.03 -4.98
N GLU A 364 -11.79 27.96 -4.78
CA GLU A 364 -12.04 29.06 -5.73
C GLU A 364 -10.82 29.97 -5.87
N ASP A 365 -10.10 30.22 -4.77
CA ASP A 365 -8.86 30.99 -4.74
C ASP A 365 -7.88 30.37 -3.72
N HIS A 366 -6.61 30.30 -4.11
CA HIS A 366 -5.53 29.78 -3.26
C HIS A 366 -4.21 30.48 -3.59
N ASP A 367 -3.37 30.74 -2.58
CA ASP A 367 -2.08 31.47 -2.70
C ASP A 367 -1.14 30.87 -3.77
N LEU A 368 -1.24 29.57 -4.02
CA LEU A 368 -0.41 28.88 -5.03
C LEU A 368 -0.93 29.02 -6.46
N HIS A 369 -2.16 29.48 -6.69
CA HIS A 369 -2.75 29.55 -8.03
C HIS A 369 -1.94 30.44 -8.97
N ALA A 370 -1.52 31.64 -8.53
CA ALA A 370 -0.67 32.52 -9.32
C ALA A 370 0.68 31.87 -9.70
N THR A 371 1.26 31.11 -8.77
CA THR A 371 2.51 30.38 -9.01
C THR A 371 2.31 29.25 -10.02
N ILE A 372 1.25 28.47 -9.89
CA ILE A 372 0.89 27.37 -10.80
C ILE A 372 0.68 27.91 -12.22
N HIS A 373 -0.07 29.00 -12.36
CA HIS A 373 -0.28 29.66 -13.64
C HIS A 373 1.04 30.14 -14.25
N SER A 374 1.89 30.83 -13.47
CA SER A 374 3.22 31.28 -13.92
C SER A 374 4.10 30.09 -14.36
N ASN A 375 4.03 28.97 -13.67
CA ASN A 375 4.77 27.76 -14.04
C ASN A 375 4.32 27.21 -15.38
N TRP A 376 3.03 27.23 -15.68
CA TRP A 376 2.49 26.78 -16.96
C TRP A 376 2.91 27.69 -18.10
N VAL A 377 2.65 29.00 -17.97
CA VAL A 377 2.95 30.02 -19.01
C VAL A 377 4.44 30.07 -19.36
N ASN A 378 5.33 29.91 -18.37
CA ASN A 378 6.77 29.98 -18.57
C ASN A 378 7.45 28.61 -18.78
N ASN A 379 6.68 27.54 -18.91
CA ASN A 379 7.24 26.22 -19.15
C ASN A 379 7.93 26.14 -20.52
N LYS A 380 9.17 25.60 -20.54
CA LYS A 380 9.95 25.38 -21.77
C LYS A 380 10.19 23.91 -22.08
N ILE A 381 9.67 23.01 -21.24
CA ILE A 381 9.86 21.59 -21.42
C ILE A 381 8.73 21.00 -22.28
N PRO A 382 9.06 20.40 -23.42
CA PRO A 382 8.07 19.95 -24.39
C PRO A 382 7.37 18.62 -24.00
N THR A 383 7.90 17.86 -23.05
CA THR A 383 7.26 16.65 -22.56
C THR A 383 6.80 16.86 -21.12
N LEU A 384 5.47 16.88 -20.93
CA LEU A 384 4.83 17.15 -19.65
C LEU A 384 3.89 15.99 -19.27
N VAL A 385 4.05 15.42 -18.08
CA VAL A 385 3.19 14.40 -17.49
C VAL A 385 2.43 15.01 -16.33
N LEU A 386 1.10 15.03 -16.39
CA LEU A 386 0.21 15.39 -15.29
C LEU A 386 -0.32 14.10 -14.66
N SER A 387 0.14 13.78 -13.46
CA SER A 387 -0.15 12.51 -12.77
C SER A 387 -1.07 12.73 -11.58
N CYS A 388 -2.27 12.13 -11.58
CA CYS A 388 -3.20 12.19 -10.46
C CYS A 388 -4.11 10.95 -10.42
N ALA A 389 -4.82 10.77 -9.31
CA ALA A 389 -5.86 9.75 -9.20
C ALA A 389 -7.20 10.21 -9.80
N THR A 390 -7.42 11.51 -9.93
CA THR A 390 -8.71 12.14 -10.23
C THR A 390 -8.57 13.30 -11.22
N LEU A 391 -7.78 13.13 -12.30
CA LEU A 391 -7.71 14.19 -13.32
C LEU A 391 -9.09 14.38 -13.99
N PRO A 392 -9.43 15.62 -14.33
CA PRO A 392 -10.59 15.88 -15.19
C PRO A 392 -10.49 15.14 -16.53
N THR A 393 -11.61 14.92 -17.16
CA THR A 393 -11.70 14.22 -18.45
C THR A 393 -11.11 15.04 -19.60
N GLN A 394 -10.83 14.38 -20.73
CA GLN A 394 -10.32 15.09 -21.92
C GLN A 394 -11.24 16.21 -22.38
N ASP A 395 -12.55 15.97 -22.36
CA ASP A 395 -13.54 16.96 -22.81
C ASP A 395 -13.57 18.20 -21.91
N GLU A 396 -13.29 18.03 -20.62
CA GLU A 396 -13.23 19.12 -19.66
C GLU A 396 -11.95 19.94 -19.77
N LEU A 397 -10.86 19.39 -20.33
CA LEU A 397 -9.55 20.02 -20.44
C LEU A 397 -9.20 20.50 -21.86
N LEU A 398 -10.15 20.61 -22.78
CA LEU A 398 -9.91 21.07 -24.14
C LEU A 398 -9.15 22.41 -24.23
N PRO A 399 -9.44 23.45 -23.41
CA PRO A 399 -8.66 24.69 -23.41
C PRO A 399 -7.17 24.47 -23.13
N VAL A 400 -6.85 23.61 -22.16
CA VAL A 400 -5.46 23.26 -21.78
C VAL A 400 -4.74 22.61 -22.96
N PHE A 401 -5.43 21.73 -23.70
CA PHE A 401 -4.84 21.06 -24.85
C PHE A 401 -4.58 22.02 -26.02
N HIS A 402 -5.49 22.98 -26.25
CA HIS A 402 -5.29 24.01 -27.27
C HIS A 402 -4.10 24.90 -26.95
N ASP A 403 -3.98 25.33 -25.69
CA ASP A 403 -2.88 26.15 -25.23
C ASP A 403 -1.53 25.41 -25.35
N PHE A 404 -1.47 24.16 -24.91
CA PHE A 404 -0.25 23.35 -25.03
C PHE A 404 0.19 23.17 -26.48
N LYS A 405 -0.76 22.91 -27.41
CA LYS A 405 -0.47 22.81 -28.83
C LYS A 405 -0.07 24.15 -29.47
N ALA A 406 -0.55 25.26 -28.95
CA ALA A 406 -0.12 26.58 -29.38
C ALA A 406 1.32 26.90 -28.95
N ASN A 407 1.72 26.44 -27.77
CA ASN A 407 3.06 26.65 -27.25
C ASN A 407 4.11 25.68 -27.82
N PHE A 408 3.69 24.47 -28.23
CA PHE A 408 4.55 23.41 -28.76
C PHE A 408 3.99 22.90 -30.09
N GLU A 409 4.65 23.23 -31.20
CA GLU A 409 4.24 22.81 -32.55
C GLU A 409 4.19 21.28 -32.65
N ASN A 410 3.16 20.74 -33.32
CA ASN A 410 2.93 19.31 -33.55
C ASN A 410 2.78 18.46 -32.25
N ALA A 411 2.44 19.08 -31.12
CA ALA A 411 2.30 18.38 -29.86
C ALA A 411 1.19 17.32 -29.89
N GLU A 412 1.50 16.16 -29.33
CA GLU A 412 0.57 15.06 -29.09
C GLU A 412 -0.01 15.10 -27.69
N ILE A 413 -1.31 14.75 -27.57
CA ILE A 413 -1.99 14.61 -26.29
C ILE A 413 -2.27 13.12 -26.06
N HIS A 414 -1.73 12.58 -24.99
CA HIS A 414 -1.97 11.20 -24.59
C HIS A 414 -2.75 11.14 -23.30
N THR A 415 -3.71 10.22 -23.21
CA THR A 415 -4.43 9.94 -21.96
C THR A 415 -4.24 8.50 -21.57
N ILE A 416 -3.73 8.29 -20.37
CA ILE A 416 -3.59 7.00 -19.73
C ILE A 416 -4.59 6.98 -18.58
N THR A 417 -5.56 6.06 -18.65
CA THR A 417 -6.51 5.81 -17.56
C THR A 417 -6.46 4.36 -17.18
N SER A 418 -6.16 4.09 -15.92
CA SER A 418 -6.15 2.73 -15.38
C SER A 418 -7.14 2.61 -14.24
N TYR A 419 -7.73 1.43 -14.14
CA TYR A 419 -8.58 1.00 -13.04
C TYR A 419 -8.12 -0.32 -12.42
N ASP A 420 -6.88 -0.71 -12.69
CA ASP A 420 -6.27 -1.91 -12.11
C ASP A 420 -6.35 -1.86 -10.60
N CYS A 421 -7.05 -2.83 -10.01
CA CYS A 421 -7.11 -2.97 -8.57
C CYS A 421 -6.88 -4.43 -8.18
N ARG A 422 -6.04 -4.60 -7.17
CA ARG A 422 -5.76 -5.92 -6.58
C ARG A 422 -6.61 -6.20 -5.35
N LYS A 423 -7.32 -5.18 -4.84
CA LYS A 423 -8.13 -5.24 -3.63
C LYS A 423 -9.35 -4.36 -3.76
N SER A 424 -10.47 -4.82 -3.22
CA SER A 424 -11.68 -4.03 -3.09
C SER A 424 -11.69 -3.24 -1.79
N ILE A 425 -12.17 -1.99 -1.85
CA ILE A 425 -12.38 -1.15 -0.69
C ILE A 425 -13.87 -0.88 -0.60
N SER A 426 -14.51 -1.43 0.42
CA SER A 426 -15.97 -1.31 0.54
C SER A 426 -16.39 0.06 1.02
N ILE A 427 -17.27 0.74 0.28
CA ILE A 427 -17.97 1.92 0.74
C ILE A 427 -19.14 1.48 1.60
N LEU A 428 -19.23 2.02 2.83
CA LEU A 428 -20.30 1.75 3.76
C LEU A 428 -21.07 3.03 4.07
N ASP A 429 -22.41 2.91 4.11
CA ASP A 429 -23.29 3.97 4.54
C ASP A 429 -23.27 4.17 6.08
N LYS A 430 -24.01 5.17 6.57
CA LYS A 430 -24.11 5.47 8.00
C LYS A 430 -24.62 4.30 8.85
N SER A 431 -25.30 3.34 8.24
CA SER A 431 -25.83 2.15 8.92
C SER A 431 -24.88 0.94 8.86
N GLY A 432 -23.74 1.07 8.17
CA GLY A 432 -22.74 0.01 7.97
C GLY A 432 -23.08 -0.98 6.88
N GLN A 433 -23.98 -0.61 5.97
CA GLN A 433 -24.32 -1.40 4.80
C GLN A 433 -23.49 -0.95 3.60
N CYS A 434 -23.15 -1.90 2.71
CA CYS A 434 -22.37 -1.61 1.52
C CYS A 434 -23.16 -0.74 0.53
N ALA A 435 -22.53 0.27 -0.04
CA ALA A 435 -23.09 1.13 -1.07
C ALA A 435 -22.55 0.72 -2.44
N LEU A 436 -23.46 0.39 -3.35
CA LEU A 436 -23.20 0.07 -4.75
C LEU A 436 -24.34 0.63 -5.62
N PRO A 437 -24.15 0.85 -6.93
CA PRO A 437 -25.20 1.41 -7.81
C PRO A 437 -26.58 0.78 -7.63
N HIS A 438 -26.65 -0.55 -7.53
CA HIS A 438 -27.90 -1.28 -7.37
C HIS A 438 -28.58 -1.13 -5.99
N TYR A 439 -27.90 -0.54 -5.02
CA TYR A 439 -28.48 -0.21 -3.72
C TYR A 439 -28.89 1.25 -3.56
N LEU A 440 -28.40 2.14 -4.44
CA LEU A 440 -28.55 3.59 -4.26
C LEU A 440 -29.88 4.13 -4.81
N TYR A 441 -30.43 3.53 -5.88
CA TYR A 441 -31.56 4.09 -6.61
C TYR A 441 -32.69 3.07 -6.81
N GLU A 442 -33.88 3.43 -6.35
CA GLU A 442 -35.11 2.68 -6.62
C GLU A 442 -35.60 2.92 -8.06
N ASP A 443 -35.44 4.16 -8.55
CA ASP A 443 -35.78 4.51 -9.93
C ASP A 443 -34.75 3.92 -10.91
N TYR A 444 -35.25 3.26 -11.94
CA TYR A 444 -34.45 2.60 -12.97
C TYR A 444 -33.58 3.60 -13.75
N SER A 445 -34.19 4.76 -14.13
CA SER A 445 -33.49 5.75 -14.95
C SER A 445 -32.30 6.36 -14.19
N ASP A 446 -32.44 6.57 -12.89
CA ASP A 446 -31.36 7.10 -12.05
C ASP A 446 -30.28 6.05 -11.77
N MET A 447 -30.66 4.78 -11.64
CA MET A 447 -29.70 3.67 -11.56
C MET A 447 -28.88 3.57 -12.86
N ILE A 448 -29.50 3.66 -14.02
CA ILE A 448 -28.80 3.64 -15.31
C ILE A 448 -27.85 4.85 -15.48
N LYS A 449 -28.25 6.06 -15.05
CA LYS A 449 -27.38 7.25 -15.05
C LYS A 449 -26.14 7.00 -14.18
N CYS A 450 -26.35 6.43 -12.98
CA CYS A 450 -25.30 6.05 -12.07
C CYS A 450 -24.35 5.01 -12.69
N ALA A 451 -24.89 3.95 -13.30
CA ALA A 451 -24.10 2.91 -13.94
C ALA A 451 -23.25 3.47 -15.10
N ARG A 452 -23.83 4.34 -15.95
CA ARG A 452 -23.09 5.04 -17.04
C ARG A 452 -21.99 5.93 -16.49
N TYR A 453 -22.23 6.63 -15.39
CA TYR A 453 -21.20 7.43 -14.74
C TYR A 453 -20.05 6.55 -14.22
N CYS A 454 -20.36 5.39 -13.61
CA CYS A 454 -19.36 4.44 -13.16
C CYS A 454 -18.58 3.82 -14.33
N GLU A 455 -19.22 3.56 -15.47
CA GLU A 455 -18.56 3.05 -16.67
C GLU A 455 -17.57 4.07 -17.26
N SER A 456 -17.96 5.35 -17.32
CA SER A 456 -17.06 6.42 -17.76
C SER A 456 -15.96 6.75 -16.75
N ASN A 457 -16.15 6.43 -15.46
CA ASN A 457 -15.20 6.65 -14.37
C ASN A 457 -14.78 5.33 -13.69
N LYS A 458 -14.16 4.44 -14.45
CA LYS A 458 -13.81 3.08 -14.00
C LYS A 458 -12.90 3.05 -12.76
N THR A 459 -12.25 4.14 -12.39
CA THR A 459 -11.51 4.26 -11.13
C THR A 459 -12.38 4.00 -9.89
N LEU A 460 -13.71 4.22 -9.99
CA LEU A 460 -14.69 3.87 -8.97
C LEU A 460 -14.80 2.37 -8.72
N LEU A 461 -14.46 1.52 -9.71
CA LEU A 461 -14.51 0.06 -9.56
C LEU A 461 -13.64 -0.46 -8.41
N ARG A 462 -12.59 0.27 -8.02
CA ARG A 462 -11.79 -0.06 -6.85
C ARG A 462 -12.63 -0.14 -5.57
N TYR A 463 -13.67 0.68 -5.50
CA TYR A 463 -14.54 0.82 -4.32
C TYR A 463 -15.78 -0.07 -4.33
N PHE A 464 -15.87 -0.93 -5.33
CA PHE A 464 -16.96 -1.90 -5.45
C PHE A 464 -16.63 -3.17 -4.65
N ASP A 465 -17.44 -3.48 -3.64
CA ASP A 465 -17.29 -4.68 -2.83
C ASP A 465 -17.53 -5.94 -3.68
N LEU A 466 -16.52 -6.81 -3.75
CA LEU A 466 -16.58 -7.99 -4.60
C LEU A 466 -17.63 -9.01 -4.13
N ARG A 467 -17.88 -9.13 -2.81
CA ARG A 467 -18.90 -10.04 -2.30
C ARG A 467 -20.30 -9.62 -2.72
N GLU A 468 -20.60 -8.32 -2.60
CA GLU A 468 -21.91 -7.79 -2.97
C GLU A 468 -22.14 -7.85 -4.49
N ILE A 469 -21.08 -7.65 -5.27
CA ILE A 469 -21.11 -7.86 -6.74
C ILE A 469 -21.42 -9.31 -7.06
N ILE A 470 -20.76 -10.27 -6.44
CA ILE A 470 -20.98 -11.70 -6.67
C ILE A 470 -22.43 -12.07 -6.34
N ARG A 471 -22.94 -11.61 -5.20
CA ARG A 471 -24.36 -11.83 -4.82
C ARG A 471 -25.35 -11.31 -5.86
N PHE A 472 -25.08 -10.11 -6.38
CA PHE A 472 -25.88 -9.54 -7.45
C PHE A 472 -25.82 -10.39 -8.73
N ILE A 473 -24.61 -10.74 -9.18
CA ILE A 473 -24.39 -11.57 -10.37
C ILE A 473 -25.11 -12.92 -10.23
N GLU A 474 -24.98 -13.58 -9.11
CA GLU A 474 -25.64 -14.88 -8.86
C GLU A 474 -27.15 -14.77 -8.90
N TYR A 475 -27.70 -13.76 -8.25
CA TYR A 475 -29.15 -13.58 -8.22
C TYR A 475 -29.72 -13.30 -9.60
N VAL A 476 -29.13 -12.34 -10.34
CA VAL A 476 -29.58 -11.97 -11.69
C VAL A 476 -29.50 -13.17 -12.64
N ASN A 477 -28.41 -13.94 -12.58
CA ASN A 477 -28.28 -15.15 -13.41
C ASN A 477 -29.25 -16.25 -12.98
N SER A 478 -29.46 -16.48 -11.68
CA SER A 478 -30.36 -17.54 -11.19
C SER A 478 -31.83 -17.26 -11.51
N GLN A 479 -32.21 -16.00 -11.54
CA GLN A 479 -33.61 -15.61 -11.89
C GLN A 479 -33.83 -15.44 -13.41
N GLY A 480 -32.76 -15.53 -14.21
CA GLY A 480 -32.89 -15.36 -15.68
C GLY A 480 -33.34 -13.95 -16.10
N LEU A 481 -32.95 -12.91 -15.35
CA LEU A 481 -33.37 -11.52 -15.62
C LEU A 481 -32.62 -10.89 -16.81
N ILE A 482 -31.75 -11.65 -17.46
CA ILE A 482 -30.93 -11.22 -18.59
C ILE A 482 -30.99 -12.21 -19.75
N GLY A 483 -30.60 -11.75 -20.93
CA GLY A 483 -30.55 -12.63 -22.12
C GLY A 483 -29.50 -13.72 -21.97
N VAL A 484 -29.73 -14.86 -22.62
CA VAL A 484 -28.85 -16.05 -22.55
C VAL A 484 -27.41 -15.73 -22.94
N ASP A 485 -27.20 -14.84 -23.90
CA ASP A 485 -25.88 -14.43 -24.39
C ASP A 485 -25.07 -13.64 -23.32
N ASN A 486 -25.77 -13.07 -22.34
CA ASN A 486 -25.16 -12.30 -21.24
C ASN A 486 -24.99 -13.11 -19.95
N MET A 487 -25.41 -14.38 -19.94
CA MET A 487 -25.23 -15.24 -18.75
C MET A 487 -23.74 -15.56 -18.52
N ILE A 488 -23.40 -15.93 -17.29
CA ILE A 488 -22.03 -16.25 -16.83
C ILE A 488 -21.28 -17.15 -17.81
N ASP A 489 -21.90 -18.25 -18.24
CA ASP A 489 -21.22 -19.25 -19.09
C ASP A 489 -20.97 -18.73 -20.52
N ALA A 490 -21.80 -17.84 -21.03
CA ALA A 490 -21.63 -17.19 -22.33
C ALA A 490 -20.59 -16.06 -22.23
N TYR A 491 -20.69 -15.21 -21.23
CA TYR A 491 -19.79 -14.06 -21.05
C TYR A 491 -18.33 -14.48 -20.82
N PHE A 492 -18.08 -15.45 -19.95
CA PHE A 492 -16.73 -15.95 -19.68
C PHE A 492 -16.28 -17.07 -20.61
N THR A 493 -17.12 -17.47 -21.58
CA THR A 493 -16.82 -18.50 -22.61
C THR A 493 -16.23 -19.80 -22.03
N GLY A 494 -16.64 -20.16 -20.81
CA GLY A 494 -16.13 -21.35 -20.09
C GLY A 494 -14.64 -21.27 -19.70
N ASN A 495 -13.97 -20.12 -19.91
CA ASN A 495 -12.57 -19.98 -19.58
C ASN A 495 -12.35 -19.40 -18.17
N VAL A 496 -12.19 -20.32 -17.22
CA VAL A 496 -11.94 -19.97 -15.79
C VAL A 496 -10.73 -19.08 -15.59
N THR A 497 -9.74 -19.12 -16.48
CA THR A 497 -8.52 -18.30 -16.35
C THR A 497 -8.75 -16.81 -16.57
N ASN A 498 -9.85 -16.43 -17.22
CA ASN A 498 -10.24 -15.05 -17.49
C ASN A 498 -11.06 -14.41 -16.37
N ILE A 499 -11.47 -15.19 -15.36
CA ILE A 499 -12.17 -14.66 -14.20
C ILE A 499 -11.19 -13.92 -13.32
N THR A 500 -11.19 -12.60 -13.41
CA THR A 500 -10.38 -11.69 -12.61
C THR A 500 -11.29 -10.71 -11.88
N MET A 501 -10.78 -10.02 -10.85
CA MET A 501 -11.53 -9.00 -10.12
C MET A 501 -12.08 -7.92 -11.05
N ASN A 502 -11.25 -7.40 -11.95
CA ASN A 502 -11.67 -6.34 -12.88
C ASN A 502 -12.76 -6.83 -13.83
N LYS A 503 -12.61 -8.04 -14.39
CA LYS A 503 -13.61 -8.63 -15.28
C LYS A 503 -14.96 -8.88 -14.59
N LEU A 504 -14.96 -9.29 -13.32
CA LEU A 504 -16.20 -9.44 -12.54
C LEU A 504 -16.89 -8.11 -12.27
N LYS A 505 -16.13 -7.05 -12.03
CA LYS A 505 -16.66 -5.71 -11.82
C LYS A 505 -17.19 -5.09 -13.12
N GLU A 506 -16.51 -5.32 -14.24
CA GLU A 506 -17.01 -4.94 -15.57
C GLU A 506 -18.31 -5.70 -15.89
N TYR A 507 -18.30 -7.02 -15.74
CA TYR A 507 -19.50 -7.83 -15.96
C TYR A 507 -20.70 -7.39 -15.10
N TYR A 508 -20.45 -7.01 -13.85
CA TYR A 508 -21.47 -6.44 -12.99
C TYR A 508 -22.07 -5.14 -13.58
N LEU A 509 -21.25 -4.23 -14.12
CA LEU A 509 -21.76 -3.03 -14.78
C LEU A 509 -22.55 -3.38 -16.05
N ASP A 510 -22.05 -4.30 -16.87
CA ASP A 510 -22.74 -4.78 -18.07
C ASP A 510 -24.12 -5.35 -17.72
N LEU A 511 -24.22 -6.12 -16.64
CA LEU A 511 -25.50 -6.65 -16.16
C LEU A 511 -26.51 -5.58 -15.79
N LEU A 512 -26.08 -4.47 -15.17
CA LEU A 512 -26.98 -3.35 -14.84
C LEU A 512 -27.66 -2.76 -16.08
N PHE A 513 -26.98 -2.74 -17.23
CA PHE A 513 -27.53 -2.27 -18.50
C PHE A 513 -28.45 -3.28 -19.20
N GLN A 514 -28.35 -4.56 -18.83
CA GLN A 514 -29.12 -5.64 -19.47
C GLN A 514 -30.43 -5.95 -18.75
N ILE A 515 -30.65 -5.48 -17.53
CA ILE A 515 -31.86 -5.67 -16.76
C ILE A 515 -32.97 -4.79 -17.34
N ASN A 516 -34.18 -5.36 -17.49
CA ASN A 516 -35.34 -4.60 -17.94
C ASN A 516 -35.90 -3.69 -16.85
N GLU A 517 -36.47 -2.55 -17.24
CA GLU A 517 -37.12 -1.60 -16.34
C GLU A 517 -38.21 -2.23 -15.49
N ASP A 518 -39.06 -3.10 -16.15
CA ASP A 518 -40.16 -3.80 -15.48
C ASP A 518 -39.71 -4.71 -14.34
N ASP A 519 -38.54 -5.31 -14.46
CA ASP A 519 -37.99 -6.23 -13.48
C ASP A 519 -37.23 -5.50 -12.34
N TRP A 520 -36.78 -4.26 -12.59
CA TRP A 520 -35.95 -3.51 -11.68
C TRP A 520 -36.60 -3.28 -10.31
N GLY A 521 -37.87 -2.87 -10.25
CA GLY A 521 -38.56 -2.58 -9.00
C GLY A 521 -38.62 -3.76 -8.03
N ASN A 522 -38.84 -4.96 -8.58
CA ASN A 522 -38.87 -6.21 -7.79
C ASN A 522 -37.47 -6.62 -7.35
N LEU A 523 -36.49 -6.50 -8.23
CA LEU A 523 -35.09 -6.78 -7.95
C LEU A 523 -34.59 -5.85 -6.86
N TYR A 524 -34.83 -4.55 -6.95
CA TYR A 524 -34.40 -3.56 -5.94
C TYR A 524 -34.95 -3.88 -4.56
N LYS A 525 -36.23 -4.16 -4.44
CA LYS A 525 -36.88 -4.53 -3.18
C LYS A 525 -36.29 -5.81 -2.59
N TYR A 526 -36.02 -6.80 -3.41
CA TYR A 526 -35.36 -8.03 -2.96
C TYR A 526 -33.96 -7.75 -2.41
N LEU A 527 -33.16 -6.99 -3.17
CA LEU A 527 -31.79 -6.64 -2.80
C LEU A 527 -31.73 -5.84 -1.49
N GLN A 528 -32.65 -4.86 -1.31
CA GLN A 528 -32.73 -4.09 -0.06
C GLN A 528 -33.10 -4.98 1.14
N ASN A 529 -34.03 -5.91 0.98
CA ASN A 529 -34.45 -6.80 2.05
C ASN A 529 -33.37 -7.83 2.44
N THR A 530 -32.52 -8.21 1.49
CA THR A 530 -31.44 -9.18 1.70
C THR A 530 -30.09 -8.52 1.99
N ARG A 531 -30.02 -7.20 1.95
CA ARG A 531 -28.81 -6.42 2.20
C ARG A 531 -28.25 -6.71 3.60
N THR A 532 -27.01 -7.18 3.66
CA THR A 532 -26.37 -7.50 4.93
C THR A 532 -25.63 -6.29 5.49
N LYS A 533 -25.69 -6.11 6.79
CA LYS A 533 -24.79 -5.18 7.48
C LYS A 533 -23.42 -5.82 7.59
N LYS A 534 -22.41 -5.14 7.15
CA LYS A 534 -21.02 -5.61 7.29
C LYS A 534 -20.58 -5.60 8.75
N PHE A 535 -21.22 -4.70 9.54
CA PHE A 535 -21.04 -4.58 10.98
C PHE A 535 -22.41 -4.33 11.62
N GLU A 536 -22.78 -5.12 12.61
CA GLU A 536 -23.96 -4.85 13.40
C GLU A 536 -23.70 -3.62 14.30
N THR A 537 -24.55 -2.60 14.18
CA THR A 537 -24.56 -1.50 15.13
C THR A 537 -25.06 -2.08 16.45
N SER A 538 -24.17 -2.34 17.39
CA SER A 538 -24.59 -2.69 18.75
C SER A 538 -25.51 -1.57 19.26
N LYS A 539 -26.71 -1.93 19.65
CA LYS A 539 -27.55 -1.03 20.47
C LYS A 539 -26.69 -0.68 21.68
N SER A 540 -26.33 0.57 21.84
CA SER A 540 -25.60 1.06 23.00
C SER A 540 -26.40 0.75 24.25
N THR A 541 -26.23 -0.42 24.80
CA THR A 541 -26.58 -0.69 26.20
C THR A 541 -25.48 -0.05 27.03
N SER A 542 -25.64 1.27 27.29
CA SER A 542 -24.91 1.93 28.33
C SER A 542 -25.18 1.19 29.63
N ARG A 543 -24.24 0.34 30.03
CA ARG A 543 -24.28 -0.21 31.41
C ARG A 543 -23.99 0.93 32.35
N PRO A 544 -24.96 1.38 33.20
CA PRO A 544 -24.71 2.44 34.15
C PRO A 544 -23.68 1.93 35.17
N GLY A 545 -22.58 2.63 35.30
CA GLY A 545 -21.64 2.46 36.42
C GLY A 545 -20.27 1.85 36.10
N THR A 546 -19.92 1.60 34.87
CA THR A 546 -18.55 1.16 34.51
C THR A 546 -17.68 2.35 34.12
N THR A 547 -16.63 2.60 34.92
CA THR A 547 -15.56 3.54 34.61
C THR A 547 -14.56 2.89 33.67
N GLY A 548 -14.46 3.34 32.44
CA GLY A 548 -13.49 2.81 31.46
C GLY A 548 -13.55 3.52 30.11
N VAL A 549 -12.60 3.26 29.23
CA VAL A 549 -12.58 3.77 27.86
C VAL A 549 -13.65 3.06 27.05
N SER A 550 -14.77 3.72 26.74
CA SER A 550 -15.68 3.24 25.72
C SER A 550 -15.21 3.75 24.37
N ILE A 551 -15.17 2.89 23.37
CA ILE A 551 -15.09 3.29 21.99
C ILE A 551 -16.44 3.90 21.64
N THR A 552 -16.44 5.17 21.31
CA THR A 552 -17.56 6.09 21.50
C THR A 552 -18.59 6.12 20.40
N THR A 553 -18.32 5.42 19.33
CA THR A 553 -19.30 5.23 18.28
C THR A 553 -19.52 3.73 18.13
N ALA A 554 -20.74 3.30 17.90
CA ALA A 554 -21.07 1.93 17.56
C ALA A 554 -20.20 1.39 16.42
N ASP A 555 -19.58 2.31 15.68
CA ASP A 555 -18.72 2.07 14.54
C ASP A 555 -17.26 1.85 14.92
N ALA A 556 -16.76 2.51 15.96
CA ALA A 556 -15.34 2.40 16.34
C ALA A 556 -14.97 1.00 16.81
N TYR A 557 -15.92 0.27 17.39
CA TYR A 557 -15.74 -1.13 17.76
C TYR A 557 -15.49 -2.04 16.55
N THR A 558 -16.00 -1.67 15.40
CA THR A 558 -15.83 -2.43 14.13
C THR A 558 -14.52 -2.14 13.43
N LEU A 559 -13.75 -1.15 13.91
CA LEU A 559 -12.45 -0.77 13.37
C LEU A 559 -11.30 -1.49 14.08
N THR A 560 -11.48 -2.77 14.32
CA THR A 560 -10.51 -3.54 15.09
C THR A 560 -9.37 -4.11 14.26
N ASP A 561 -9.48 -4.03 12.93
CA ASP A 561 -8.60 -4.80 12.04
C ASP A 561 -7.33 -4.04 11.63
N GLY A 562 -7.23 -2.74 11.87
CA GLY A 562 -6.03 -1.98 11.49
C GLY A 562 -6.13 -0.46 11.70
N PRO A 563 -5.06 0.27 11.36
CA PRO A 563 -5.01 1.72 11.49
C PRO A 563 -6.14 2.41 10.72
N THR A 564 -6.76 3.39 11.36
CA THR A 564 -7.95 4.08 10.84
C THR A 564 -7.71 5.58 10.71
N ILE A 565 -8.17 6.19 9.62
CA ILE A 565 -8.25 7.64 9.48
C ILE A 565 -9.70 8.11 9.69
N PHE A 566 -9.88 9.16 10.48
CA PHE A 566 -11.15 9.88 10.63
C PHE A 566 -10.98 11.29 10.08
N LEU A 567 -11.68 11.60 9.01
CA LEU A 567 -11.68 12.93 8.41
C LEU A 567 -12.88 13.73 8.92
N ALA A 568 -12.63 14.92 9.40
CA ALA A 568 -13.62 15.87 9.91
C ALA A 568 -13.19 17.29 9.59
N ASP A 569 -14.15 18.21 9.50
CA ASP A 569 -13.88 19.64 9.38
C ASP A 569 -13.37 20.19 10.73
N ASP A 570 -14.07 19.88 11.81
CA ASP A 570 -13.69 20.25 13.18
C ASP A 570 -12.99 19.08 13.91
N VAL A 571 -11.67 18.98 13.72
CA VAL A 571 -10.82 17.96 14.34
C VAL A 571 -10.86 18.02 15.86
N ASP A 572 -10.85 19.22 16.43
CA ASP A 572 -10.87 19.45 17.89
C ASP A 572 -12.16 18.96 18.54
N LYS A 573 -13.28 19.15 17.88
CA LYS A 573 -14.58 18.65 18.36
C LYS A 573 -14.62 17.14 18.44
N ILE A 574 -14.07 16.47 17.42
CA ILE A 574 -13.99 15.00 17.41
C ILE A 574 -13.05 14.52 18.51
N GLY A 575 -11.88 15.15 18.67
CA GLY A 575 -10.96 14.80 19.75
C GLY A 575 -11.54 14.97 21.14
N LYS A 576 -12.23 16.09 21.39
CA LYS A 576 -12.94 16.34 22.66
C LYS A 576 -14.04 15.31 22.91
N PHE A 577 -14.76 14.90 21.86
CA PHE A 577 -15.76 13.86 21.95
C PHE A 577 -15.15 12.53 22.38
N TYR A 578 -14.02 12.11 21.80
CA TYR A 578 -13.31 10.91 22.23
C TYR A 578 -12.88 11.00 23.69
N ILE A 579 -12.33 12.13 24.14
CA ILE A 579 -11.92 12.32 25.54
C ILE A 579 -13.12 12.22 26.51
N GLN A 580 -14.24 12.84 26.20
CA GLN A 580 -15.43 12.78 27.06
C GLN A 580 -15.92 11.34 27.25
N GLN A 581 -15.73 10.53 26.24
CA GLN A 581 -16.18 9.16 26.27
C GLN A 581 -15.16 8.20 26.93
N THR A 582 -13.88 8.55 26.99
CA THR A 582 -12.84 7.69 27.60
C THR A 582 -13.01 7.55 29.10
N ASN A 583 -13.67 8.52 29.75
CA ASN A 583 -13.95 8.55 31.18
C ASN A 583 -12.70 8.30 32.07
N ILE A 584 -11.50 8.67 31.56
CA ILE A 584 -10.25 8.55 32.30
C ILE A 584 -10.24 9.62 33.40
N GLN A 585 -10.11 9.18 34.63
CA GLN A 585 -10.06 10.10 35.77
C GLN A 585 -8.74 10.90 35.80
N ALA A 586 -8.78 12.14 36.22
CA ALA A 586 -7.61 12.99 36.42
C ALA A 586 -6.52 12.31 37.29
N SER A 587 -6.95 11.53 38.30
CA SER A 587 -6.08 10.78 39.20
C SER A 587 -5.18 9.75 38.46
N VAL A 588 -5.66 9.16 37.34
CA VAL A 588 -4.86 8.24 36.51
C VAL A 588 -3.72 9.01 35.85
N PHE A 589 -4.02 10.20 35.35
CA PHE A 589 -3.05 11.09 34.72
C PHE A 589 -1.99 11.60 35.72
N GLU A 590 -2.43 12.03 36.89
CA GLU A 590 -1.55 12.44 38.00
C GLU A 590 -0.62 11.27 38.44
N THR A 591 -1.16 10.05 38.45
CA THR A 591 -0.39 8.86 38.78
C THR A 591 0.73 8.62 37.76
N ILE A 592 0.45 8.82 36.46
CA ILE A 592 1.46 8.70 35.39
C ILE A 592 2.55 9.76 35.57
N LEU A 593 2.19 11.03 35.80
CA LEU A 593 3.14 12.11 36.08
C LEU A 593 4.01 11.81 37.29
N SER A 594 3.42 11.37 38.40
CA SER A 594 4.13 10.99 39.60
C SER A 594 5.13 9.84 39.34
N ARG A 595 4.74 8.85 38.55
CA ARG A 595 5.65 7.76 38.16
C ARG A 595 6.82 8.25 37.34
N ILE A 596 6.58 9.18 36.36
CA ILE A 596 7.65 9.76 35.54
C ILE A 596 8.66 10.48 36.41
N THR A 597 8.19 11.36 37.33
CA THR A 597 9.07 12.11 38.23
C THR A 597 9.88 11.16 39.10
N LYS A 598 9.21 10.18 39.72
CA LYS A 598 9.88 9.18 40.56
C LYS A 598 10.90 8.35 39.79
N ASN A 599 10.56 7.90 38.58
CA ASN A 599 11.49 7.15 37.74
C ASN A 599 12.70 8.01 37.33
N ALA A 600 12.51 9.30 37.02
CA ALA A 600 13.60 10.22 36.71
C ALA A 600 14.56 10.39 37.88
N ASP A 601 14.06 10.50 39.12
CA ASP A 601 14.87 10.60 40.31
C ASP A 601 15.62 9.28 40.58
N LEU A 602 15.01 8.14 40.40
CA LEU A 602 15.64 6.82 40.50
C LEU A 602 16.74 6.64 39.47
N ILE A 603 16.55 7.05 38.23
CA ILE A 603 17.56 6.96 37.15
C ILE A 603 18.75 7.86 37.48
N LYS A 604 18.53 9.12 37.89
CA LYS A 604 19.61 10.01 38.32
C LYS A 604 20.42 9.42 39.46
N ARG A 605 19.77 8.76 40.43
CA ARG A 605 20.47 8.10 41.52
C ARG A 605 21.30 6.91 41.06
N ILE A 606 20.75 6.11 40.09
CA ILE A 606 21.46 5.00 39.47
C ILE A 606 22.71 5.49 38.72
N GLU A 607 22.55 6.53 37.88
CA GLU A 607 23.67 7.13 37.13
C GLU A 607 24.77 7.66 38.07
N PHE A 608 24.35 8.29 39.18
CA PHE A 608 25.31 8.74 40.21
C PHE A 608 26.08 7.55 40.82
N LEU A 609 25.40 6.48 41.21
CA LEU A 609 26.04 5.28 41.78
C LEU A 609 26.94 4.56 40.79
N GLU A 610 26.51 4.48 39.50
CA GLU A 610 27.35 3.93 38.41
C GLU A 610 28.61 4.78 38.20
N GLY A 611 28.50 6.11 38.26
CA GLY A 611 29.65 7.03 38.23
C GLY A 611 30.61 6.85 39.40
N GLU A 612 30.10 6.63 40.61
CA GLU A 612 30.89 6.32 41.79
C GLU A 612 31.65 4.97 41.69
N ILE A 613 30.98 3.94 41.16
CA ILE A 613 31.62 2.64 40.90
C ILE A 613 32.80 2.82 39.92
N LEU A 614 32.56 3.51 38.80
CA LEU A 614 33.58 3.78 37.77
C LEU A 614 34.76 4.58 38.35
N SER A 615 34.49 5.62 39.16
CA SER A 615 35.53 6.46 39.80
C SER A 615 36.38 5.70 40.81
N LYS A 616 35.79 4.72 41.53
CA LYS A 616 36.48 3.90 42.52
C LYS A 616 37.32 2.80 41.86
N GLU A 617 36.82 2.23 40.76
CA GLU A 617 37.58 1.24 39.98
C GLU A 617 38.77 1.86 39.28
N THR A 618 38.63 3.07 38.71
CA THR A 618 39.76 3.81 38.12
C THR A 618 40.82 4.26 39.15
N LYS A 619 40.43 4.58 40.39
CA LYS A 619 41.38 4.88 41.47
C LYS A 619 42.12 3.64 41.95
N ASN A 620 41.47 2.49 42.01
CA ASN A 620 42.11 1.23 42.40
C ASN A 620 43.02 0.66 41.32
N SER A 621 42.76 0.91 40.04
CA SER A 621 43.68 0.51 38.95
C SER A 621 44.96 1.31 38.87
N ASN A 622 44.99 2.53 39.43
CA ASN A 622 46.19 3.39 39.45
C ASN A 622 47.13 3.13 40.66
N TYR A 623 46.79 2.24 41.60
CA TYR A 623 47.58 2.00 42.82
C TYR A 623 48.33 0.64 42.86
N ASP A 624 48.19 -0.20 41.82
CA ASP A 624 48.80 -1.55 41.83
C ASP A 624 49.64 -1.82 40.58
N ASP A 625 50.74 -1.12 40.43
CA ASP A 625 51.80 -1.37 39.41
C ASP A 625 52.85 -2.40 39.85
N SER A 626 52.50 -3.26 40.80
CA SER A 626 53.32 -4.43 41.12
C SER A 626 52.52 -5.49 41.86
N LYS A 627 51.94 -6.43 41.14
CA LYS A 627 51.83 -7.87 41.44
C LYS A 627 50.69 -8.51 40.65
N THR A 628 51.09 -9.42 39.77
CA THR A 628 50.34 -10.62 39.31
C THR A 628 48.88 -10.46 38.96
N VAL A 629 48.65 -10.58 37.65
CA VAL A 629 47.37 -10.96 37.06
C VAL A 629 46.67 -11.97 37.97
N ARG A 630 45.63 -11.55 38.67
CA ARG A 630 44.62 -12.43 39.26
C ARG A 630 43.31 -12.13 38.59
N GLU A 631 42.89 -13.08 37.77
CA GLU A 631 41.50 -13.30 37.41
C GLU A 631 40.63 -13.22 38.67
N SER A 632 39.93 -12.14 38.86
CA SER A 632 38.65 -12.14 39.58
C SER A 632 38.00 -10.77 39.32
N GLY A 633 36.98 -10.75 38.42
CA GLY A 633 36.03 -9.66 38.29
C GLY A 633 35.16 -9.48 39.55
N ARG A 634 35.77 -9.44 40.73
CA ARG A 634 35.08 -9.13 41.99
C ARG A 634 35.24 -7.64 42.26
N LEU A 635 34.12 -6.94 42.17
CA LEU A 635 33.92 -5.58 42.62
C LEU A 635 34.42 -5.44 44.09
N CYS A 636 35.04 -4.32 44.46
CA CYS A 636 35.34 -4.04 45.83
C CYS A 636 34.05 -4.04 46.69
N LYS A 637 34.18 -4.26 47.99
CA LYS A 637 33.04 -4.44 48.90
C LYS A 637 32.01 -3.29 48.80
N GLU A 638 32.51 -2.06 48.69
CA GLU A 638 31.69 -0.84 48.54
C GLU A 638 31.04 -0.76 47.15
N SER A 639 31.75 -1.11 46.08
CA SER A 639 31.18 -1.19 44.73
C SER A 639 30.11 -2.28 44.62
N GLN A 640 30.20 -3.33 45.39
CA GLN A 640 29.23 -4.39 45.49
C GLN A 640 27.96 -3.94 46.26
N GLU A 641 28.09 -3.09 47.26
CA GLU A 641 26.97 -2.45 47.95
C GLU A 641 26.23 -1.51 47.00
N PHE A 642 26.94 -0.69 46.24
CA PHE A 642 26.32 0.17 45.20
C PHE A 642 25.65 -0.63 44.10
N ALA A 643 26.23 -1.73 43.62
CA ALA A 643 25.61 -2.61 42.65
C ALA A 643 24.30 -3.25 43.18
N ASN A 644 24.29 -3.60 44.48
CA ASN A 644 23.06 -4.10 45.12
C ASN A 644 21.99 -3.02 45.26
N GLU A 645 22.42 -1.76 45.58
CA GLU A 645 21.51 -0.61 45.63
C GLU A 645 20.92 -0.33 44.24
N ILE A 646 21.75 -0.30 43.18
CA ILE A 646 21.31 -0.15 41.78
C ILE A 646 20.29 -1.23 41.42
N THR A 647 20.54 -2.48 41.81
CA THR A 647 19.60 -3.58 41.55
C THR A 647 18.24 -3.38 42.22
N LYS A 648 18.23 -2.83 43.45
CA LYS A 648 16.99 -2.47 44.15
C LYS A 648 16.28 -1.32 43.46
N LEU A 649 16.99 -0.25 43.13
CA LEU A 649 16.45 0.93 42.46
C LEU A 649 15.85 0.57 41.08
N ARG A 650 16.51 -0.30 40.31
CA ARG A 650 16.00 -0.78 39.02
C ARG A 650 14.67 -1.54 39.18
N LYS A 651 14.46 -2.28 40.26
CA LYS A 651 13.19 -2.98 40.55
C LYS A 651 12.07 -2.03 40.95
N GLU A 652 12.40 -0.83 41.43
CA GLU A 652 11.41 0.18 41.84
C GLU A 652 10.91 1.01 40.65
N ILE A 653 11.58 0.97 39.50
CA ILE A 653 11.16 1.64 38.27
C ILE A 653 9.86 1.00 37.80
N LYS A 654 8.79 1.81 37.69
CA LYS A 654 7.47 1.37 37.27
C LYS A 654 7.21 1.75 35.82
N LEU A 655 6.45 0.93 35.10
CA LEU A 655 5.99 1.25 33.76
C LEU A 655 5.15 2.54 33.75
N VAL A 656 5.38 3.38 32.76
CA VAL A 656 4.77 4.71 32.61
C VAL A 656 3.76 4.72 31.44
N THR A 657 3.22 3.58 31.10
CA THR A 657 2.18 3.44 30.08
C THR A 657 0.79 3.49 30.71
N LEU A 658 -0.24 3.77 29.90
CA LEU A 658 -1.62 3.58 30.33
C LEU A 658 -1.89 2.12 30.66
N ASP A 659 -2.76 1.87 31.64
CA ASP A 659 -3.23 0.53 31.94
C ASP A 659 -3.97 -0.04 30.72
N ALA A 660 -3.76 -1.33 30.45
CA ALA A 660 -4.33 -2.00 29.30
C ALA A 660 -5.87 -1.96 29.25
N THR A 661 -6.53 -1.74 30.37
CA THR A 661 -8.00 -1.56 30.43
C THR A 661 -8.48 -0.29 29.71
N TYR A 662 -7.62 0.72 29.60
CA TYR A 662 -7.95 1.97 28.91
C TYR A 662 -7.55 1.96 27.43
N VAL A 663 -6.61 1.10 27.04
CA VAL A 663 -6.11 1.06 25.67
C VAL A 663 -7.09 0.30 24.76
N PRO A 664 -7.62 0.93 23.70
CA PRO A 664 -8.61 0.30 22.82
C PRO A 664 -8.15 -1.06 22.28
N ASN A 665 -9.07 -2.00 22.20
CA ASN A 665 -8.92 -3.35 21.64
C ASN A 665 -7.96 -4.31 22.37
N THR A 666 -7.35 -3.91 23.47
CA THR A 666 -6.65 -4.87 24.33
C THR A 666 -7.63 -5.91 24.90
N ARG A 667 -7.17 -7.08 25.28
CA ARG A 667 -8.05 -8.08 25.93
C ARG A 667 -8.79 -7.55 27.17
N PRO A 668 -8.15 -6.85 28.11
CA PRO A 668 -8.84 -6.25 29.25
C PRO A 668 -9.91 -5.23 28.83
N HIS A 669 -9.61 -4.41 27.81
CA HIS A 669 -10.56 -3.45 27.27
C HIS A 669 -11.77 -4.14 26.61
N GLN A 670 -11.55 -5.16 25.78
CA GLN A 670 -12.64 -5.92 25.14
C GLN A 670 -13.53 -6.64 26.15
N ASN A 671 -12.96 -7.20 27.23
CA ASN A 671 -13.74 -7.84 28.30
C ASN A 671 -14.75 -6.88 28.95
N ILE A 672 -14.44 -5.59 29.03
CA ILE A 672 -15.29 -4.58 29.63
C ILE A 672 -16.31 -4.02 28.62
N TRP A 673 -15.88 -3.81 27.37
CA TRP A 673 -16.58 -2.99 26.38
C TRP A 673 -17.14 -3.73 25.19
N SER A 674 -16.79 -5.01 24.98
CA SER A 674 -17.38 -5.80 23.88
C SER A 674 -18.90 -5.88 24.03
N PRO A 675 -19.69 -5.50 23.00
CA PRO A 675 -21.15 -5.51 23.09
C PRO A 675 -21.72 -6.90 23.38
N ASP A 676 -21.10 -7.92 22.78
CA ASP A 676 -21.56 -9.32 22.81
C ASP A 676 -20.74 -10.19 23.76
N GLY A 677 -19.77 -9.61 24.46
CA GLY A 677 -18.82 -10.35 25.29
C GLY A 677 -17.82 -11.21 24.50
N GLU A 678 -17.85 -11.12 23.17
CA GLU A 678 -16.90 -11.83 22.31
C GLU A 678 -15.55 -11.11 22.23
N ILE A 679 -14.47 -11.85 22.39
CA ILE A 679 -13.10 -11.35 22.23
C ILE A 679 -12.64 -11.61 20.81
N ARG A 680 -12.25 -10.56 20.11
CA ARG A 680 -11.65 -10.65 18.78
C ARG A 680 -10.14 -10.81 18.90
N GLU A 681 -9.62 -11.97 18.53
CA GLU A 681 -8.20 -12.30 18.68
C GLU A 681 -7.27 -11.45 17.80
N ASN A 682 -7.74 -11.02 16.64
CA ASN A 682 -6.97 -10.24 15.67
C ASN A 682 -7.25 -8.74 15.72
N ALA A 683 -7.74 -8.24 16.86
CA ALA A 683 -8.00 -6.81 17.03
C ALA A 683 -6.70 -6.01 16.97
N PHE A 684 -6.71 -4.91 16.23
CA PHE A 684 -5.57 -3.99 16.16
C PHE A 684 -5.46 -3.19 17.46
N VAL A 685 -4.30 -3.24 18.07
CA VAL A 685 -3.99 -2.53 19.32
C VAL A 685 -2.88 -1.53 19.05
N SER A 686 -3.05 -0.30 19.55
CA SER A 686 -1.97 0.69 19.52
C SER A 686 -0.78 0.21 20.38
N ASN A 687 0.43 0.51 19.94
CA ASN A 687 1.64 0.12 20.64
C ASN A 687 2.48 1.35 21.01
N ILE A 688 2.10 2.02 22.11
CA ILE A 688 2.84 3.16 22.65
C ILE A 688 3.78 2.64 23.73
N ASP A 689 5.06 2.61 23.43
CA ASP A 689 6.10 2.13 24.34
C ASP A 689 6.38 3.13 25.48
N GLU A 690 7.15 2.68 26.46
CA GLU A 690 7.44 3.49 27.65
C GLU A 690 8.27 4.75 27.34
N ILE A 691 9.19 4.66 26.38
CA ILE A 691 10.04 5.80 25.97
C ILE A 691 9.15 6.87 25.34
N THR A 692 8.33 6.48 24.39
CA THR A 692 7.35 7.38 23.74
C THR A 692 6.35 7.97 24.75
N SER A 693 5.88 7.17 25.71
CA SER A 693 5.00 7.67 26.78
C SER A 693 5.66 8.77 27.61
N LYS A 694 6.95 8.62 27.96
CA LYS A 694 7.73 9.66 28.63
C LYS A 694 7.87 10.93 27.78
N GLU A 695 8.21 10.78 26.50
CA GLU A 695 8.30 11.89 25.54
C GLU A 695 6.96 12.64 25.46
N ILE A 696 5.83 11.94 25.29
CA ILE A 696 4.49 12.54 25.25
C ILE A 696 4.20 13.34 26.52
N MET A 697 4.51 12.79 27.69
CA MET A 697 4.23 13.45 28.95
C MET A 697 5.08 14.70 29.20
N GLN A 698 6.26 14.78 28.63
CA GLN A 698 7.14 15.94 28.70
C GLN A 698 6.76 17.10 27.77
N LEU A 699 5.89 16.84 26.75
CA LEU A 699 5.45 17.88 25.83
C LEU A 699 4.72 19.02 26.55
N ASN A 700 4.93 20.25 26.12
CA ASN A 700 4.17 21.41 26.56
C ASN A 700 2.93 21.61 25.70
N ILE A 701 1.97 20.70 25.84
CA ILE A 701 0.67 20.70 25.13
C ILE A 701 -0.46 20.43 26.14
N SER A 702 -1.69 20.63 25.71
CA SER A 702 -2.86 20.32 26.52
C SER A 702 -2.95 18.85 26.92
N ASN A 703 -3.46 18.61 28.14
CA ASN A 703 -3.53 17.25 28.70
C ASN A 703 -4.40 16.31 27.87
N HIS A 704 -5.45 16.82 27.21
CA HIS A 704 -6.32 16.00 26.38
C HIS A 704 -5.55 15.42 25.17
N LEU A 705 -4.66 16.17 24.54
CA LEU A 705 -3.81 15.67 23.44
C LEU A 705 -2.83 14.60 23.91
N LYS A 706 -2.26 14.76 25.12
CA LYS A 706 -1.38 13.73 25.71
C LYS A 706 -2.14 12.44 25.93
N VAL A 707 -3.34 12.52 26.53
CA VAL A 707 -4.17 11.33 26.79
C VAL A 707 -4.56 10.64 25.49
N LEU A 708 -4.96 11.39 24.46
CA LEU A 708 -5.30 10.82 23.17
C LEU A 708 -4.11 10.06 22.55
N LEU A 709 -2.93 10.67 22.55
CA LEU A 709 -1.73 9.97 22.03
C LEU A 709 -1.41 8.71 22.84
N LEU A 710 -1.53 8.75 24.15
CA LEU A 710 -1.33 7.56 25.01
C LEU A 710 -2.34 6.45 24.73
N LEU A 711 -3.55 6.81 24.28
CA LEU A 711 -4.57 5.86 23.81
C LEU A 711 -4.28 5.32 22.42
N GLY A 712 -3.31 5.89 21.70
CA GLY A 712 -3.05 5.59 20.30
C GLY A 712 -3.94 6.36 19.32
N ILE A 713 -4.43 7.54 19.74
CA ILE A 713 -5.24 8.42 18.92
C ILE A 713 -4.45 9.69 18.61
N GLY A 714 -4.06 9.87 17.36
CA GLY A 714 -3.35 11.05 16.86
C GLY A 714 -4.33 12.10 16.32
N MET A 715 -4.00 13.38 16.52
CA MET A 715 -4.79 14.48 15.96
C MET A 715 -3.91 15.44 15.17
N PHE A 716 -4.32 15.79 13.96
CA PHE A 716 -3.71 16.86 13.19
C PHE A 716 -4.49 18.16 13.45
N ILE A 717 -3.97 18.97 14.34
CA ILE A 717 -4.55 20.25 14.74
C ILE A 717 -3.87 21.40 14.01
N GLU A 718 -4.55 22.54 13.90
CA GLU A 718 -3.97 23.80 13.45
C GLU A 718 -2.96 24.31 14.49
N ASP A 719 -1.87 24.92 14.04
CA ASP A 719 -0.76 25.43 14.88
C ASP A 719 -0.23 24.43 15.94
N PRO A 720 0.18 23.24 15.52
CA PRO A 720 0.63 22.22 16.44
C PRO A 720 2.01 22.54 17.01
N ASN A 721 2.26 22.12 18.27
CA ASN A 721 3.61 22.06 18.79
C ASN A 721 4.49 21.16 17.91
N ILE A 722 5.67 21.63 17.49
CA ILE A 722 6.55 20.92 16.56
C ILE A 722 6.89 19.52 17.07
N HIS A 723 7.24 19.37 18.35
CA HIS A 723 7.59 18.08 18.95
C HIS A 723 6.40 17.12 19.02
N TYR A 724 5.19 17.64 19.26
CA TYR A 724 3.96 16.84 19.17
C TYR A 724 3.79 16.25 17.78
N MET A 725 3.97 17.05 16.74
CA MET A 725 3.84 16.61 15.36
C MET A 725 4.91 15.60 14.98
N GLU A 726 6.14 15.77 15.45
CA GLU A 726 7.24 14.81 15.19
C GLU A 726 6.92 13.43 15.80
N ILE A 727 6.48 13.40 17.06
CA ILE A 727 6.08 12.15 17.73
C ILE A 727 4.90 11.50 17.02
N MET A 728 3.86 12.28 16.71
CA MET A 728 2.67 11.76 16.07
C MET A 728 2.97 11.20 14.67
N LYS A 729 3.76 11.91 13.85
CA LYS A 729 4.19 11.46 12.52
C LYS A 729 4.99 10.16 12.61
N ARG A 730 5.95 10.08 13.53
CA ARG A 730 6.72 8.87 13.78
C ARG A 730 5.81 7.68 14.15
N LEU A 731 4.87 7.87 15.07
CA LEU A 731 3.94 6.81 15.48
C LEU A 731 3.02 6.39 14.34
N ALA A 732 2.60 7.33 13.49
CA ALA A 732 1.78 7.04 12.32
C ALA A 732 2.55 6.24 11.24
N GLU A 733 3.81 6.61 10.98
CA GLU A 733 4.69 5.87 10.05
C GLU A 733 4.99 4.44 10.54
N GLU A 734 5.20 4.29 11.83
CA GLU A 734 5.40 2.99 12.47
C GLU A 734 4.11 2.18 12.66
N GLN A 735 2.95 2.71 12.23
CA GLN A 735 1.62 2.10 12.37
C GLN A 735 1.27 1.74 13.83
N LYS A 736 1.69 2.57 14.77
CA LYS A 736 1.44 2.39 16.21
C LYS A 736 0.16 3.08 16.69
N LEU A 737 -0.46 3.94 15.86
CA LEU A 737 -1.70 4.65 16.20
C LEU A 737 -2.93 3.84 15.76
N PHE A 738 -3.93 3.80 16.63
CA PHE A 738 -5.21 3.16 16.37
C PHE A 738 -6.09 4.01 15.42
N ILE A 739 -6.23 5.31 15.72
CA ILE A 739 -6.96 6.27 14.90
C ILE A 739 -6.12 7.53 14.71
N ILE A 740 -6.21 8.11 13.51
CA ILE A 740 -5.73 9.46 13.22
C ILE A 740 -6.93 10.32 12.85
N ILE A 741 -7.13 11.42 13.55
CA ILE A 741 -8.19 12.41 13.28
C ILE A 741 -7.53 13.58 12.54
N ALA A 742 -8.07 13.95 11.38
CA ALA A 742 -7.48 14.96 10.51
C ALA A 742 -8.54 15.74 9.75
N SER A 743 -8.20 16.96 9.31
CA SER A 743 -9.00 17.73 8.36
C SER A 743 -8.90 17.15 6.93
N SER A 744 -9.82 17.53 6.06
CA SER A 744 -9.81 17.11 4.67
C SER A 744 -8.53 17.54 3.91
N ASP A 745 -7.90 18.64 4.29
CA ASP A 745 -6.66 19.14 3.69
C ASP A 745 -5.44 18.28 4.01
N TYR A 746 -5.54 17.51 5.08
CA TYR A 746 -4.50 16.58 5.47
C TYR A 746 -4.35 15.39 4.51
N ILE A 747 -5.35 15.14 3.67
CA ILE A 747 -5.34 14.11 2.64
C ILE A 747 -4.12 14.28 1.73
N TYR A 748 -3.75 15.52 1.43
CA TYR A 748 -2.63 15.84 0.56
C TYR A 748 -1.26 15.69 1.23
N GLY A 749 -1.24 15.58 2.57
CA GLY A 749 -0.04 15.74 3.40
C GLY A 749 0.62 14.46 3.91
N THR A 750 0.14 13.24 3.58
CA THR A 750 0.67 12.04 4.23
C THR A 750 0.79 10.81 3.33
N ASN A 751 1.81 10.01 3.61
CA ASN A 751 1.99 8.70 2.98
C ASN A 751 1.64 7.56 3.95
N TYR A 752 0.86 7.83 4.99
CA TYR A 752 0.46 6.80 5.95
C TYR A 752 -0.51 5.79 5.34
N GLN A 753 -0.45 4.58 5.84
CA GLN A 753 -1.23 3.46 5.35
C GLN A 753 -2.37 3.18 6.33
N PHE A 754 -3.60 3.24 5.81
CA PHE A 754 -4.80 2.96 6.59
C PHE A 754 -5.53 1.74 6.07
N CYS A 755 -6.15 1.00 6.98
CA CYS A 755 -7.06 -0.10 6.65
C CYS A 755 -8.50 0.40 6.52
N HIS A 756 -8.87 1.35 7.35
CA HIS A 756 -10.23 1.88 7.40
C HIS A 756 -10.23 3.40 7.37
N GLY A 757 -11.35 3.97 6.89
CA GLY A 757 -11.58 5.40 6.88
C GLY A 757 -13.00 5.75 7.29
N PHE A 758 -13.13 6.89 7.96
CA PHE A 758 -14.40 7.56 8.19
C PHE A 758 -14.40 8.92 7.52
N ILE A 759 -15.48 9.23 6.84
CA ILE A 759 -15.77 10.54 6.28
C ILE A 759 -16.81 11.20 7.16
N GLY A 760 -16.43 12.29 7.84
CA GLY A 760 -17.29 13.04 8.79
C GLY A 760 -18.49 13.66 8.09
N LYS A 761 -19.59 13.80 8.81
CA LYS A 761 -20.82 14.43 8.31
C LYS A 761 -20.71 15.95 8.14
N ASP A 762 -19.70 16.57 8.72
CA ASP A 762 -19.40 18.00 8.65
C ASP A 762 -18.67 18.39 7.35
N LEU A 763 -18.13 17.43 6.61
CA LEU A 763 -17.42 17.62 5.35
C LEU A 763 -18.35 17.82 4.12
N THR A 764 -19.44 18.57 4.30
CA THR A 764 -20.48 18.76 3.26
C THR A 764 -19.98 19.50 2.03
N LYS A 765 -18.93 20.31 2.18
CA LYS A 765 -18.29 21.08 1.08
C LYS A 765 -17.24 20.30 0.31
N MET A 766 -16.90 19.08 0.75
CA MET A 766 -15.87 18.28 0.11
C MET A 766 -16.33 17.83 -1.30
N THR A 767 -15.51 18.07 -2.31
CA THR A 767 -15.80 17.67 -3.69
C THR A 767 -15.75 16.14 -3.85
N PRO A 768 -16.45 15.55 -4.83
CA PRO A 768 -16.33 14.12 -5.13
C PRO A 768 -14.89 13.71 -5.43
N GLN A 769 -14.12 14.53 -6.13
CA GLN A 769 -12.72 14.29 -6.46
C GLN A 769 -11.84 14.26 -5.21
N LYS A 770 -11.99 15.23 -4.31
CA LYS A 770 -11.30 15.26 -3.02
C LYS A 770 -11.67 14.06 -2.16
N THR A 771 -12.94 13.65 -2.21
CA THR A 771 -13.41 12.43 -1.54
C THR A 771 -12.70 11.18 -2.09
N LEU A 772 -12.59 11.05 -3.41
CA LEU A 772 -11.86 9.93 -4.04
C LEU A 772 -10.37 9.92 -3.68
N GLN A 773 -9.74 11.08 -3.62
CA GLN A 773 -8.34 11.19 -3.18
C GLN A 773 -8.17 10.76 -1.72
N ALA A 774 -9.10 11.15 -0.84
CA ALA A 774 -9.14 10.71 0.55
C ALA A 774 -9.30 9.19 0.66
N MET A 775 -10.26 8.65 -0.05
CA MET A 775 -10.52 7.22 -0.12
C MET A 775 -9.29 6.45 -0.65
N GLY A 776 -8.52 7.06 -1.52
CA GLY A 776 -7.29 6.51 -2.06
C GLY A 776 -6.17 6.29 -1.04
N ARG A 777 -6.26 6.85 0.16
CA ARG A 777 -5.30 6.61 1.25
C ARG A 777 -5.51 5.27 1.97
N ILE A 778 -6.65 4.62 1.72
CA ILE A 778 -7.05 3.37 2.34
C ILE A 778 -6.65 2.19 1.46
N GLY A 779 -6.35 1.04 2.07
CA GLY A 779 -6.01 -0.19 1.37
C GLY A 779 -4.61 -0.20 0.74
N ARG A 780 -3.67 0.58 1.24
CA ARG A 780 -2.28 0.62 0.75
C ARG A 780 -1.38 -0.45 1.36
N ASN A 781 -1.67 -0.89 2.58
CA ASN A 781 -0.86 -1.90 3.25
C ASN A 781 -1.34 -3.32 2.94
N HIS A 782 -0.48 -4.32 3.22
CA HIS A 782 -0.78 -5.73 3.04
C HIS A 782 -1.12 -6.44 4.35
N ILE A 783 -1.25 -5.69 5.45
CA ILE A 783 -1.41 -6.24 6.82
C ILE A 783 -2.79 -6.83 7.01
N GLN A 784 -3.82 -6.23 6.39
CA GLN A 784 -5.20 -6.61 6.58
C GLN A 784 -5.85 -7.15 5.31
N GLN A 785 -6.90 -7.93 5.50
CA GLN A 785 -7.63 -8.56 4.40
C GLN A 785 -8.90 -7.79 4.01
N ASP A 786 -9.45 -6.96 4.91
CA ASP A 786 -10.66 -6.16 4.66
C ASP A 786 -10.35 -4.68 4.78
N TYR A 787 -10.80 -3.89 3.79
CA TYR A 787 -10.66 -2.44 3.76
C TYR A 787 -12.02 -1.80 3.61
N THR A 788 -12.32 -0.78 4.43
CA THR A 788 -13.61 -0.11 4.42
C THR A 788 -13.49 1.39 4.50
N ILE A 789 -14.43 2.08 3.89
CA ILE A 789 -14.65 3.52 4.02
C ILE A 789 -16.09 3.71 4.44
N ARG A 790 -16.30 4.40 5.55
CA ARG A 790 -17.61 4.64 6.09
C ARG A 790 -17.96 6.09 6.04
N PHE A 791 -19.06 6.38 5.39
CA PHE A 791 -19.62 7.70 5.34
C PHE A 791 -20.58 7.91 6.50
N ARG A 792 -20.51 9.10 7.11
CA ARG A 792 -21.43 9.51 8.17
C ARG A 792 -22.63 10.26 7.60
N ASP A 793 -22.62 10.55 6.30
CA ASP A 793 -23.68 11.15 5.53
C ASP A 793 -23.87 10.43 4.19
N ASP A 794 -25.06 9.90 3.95
CA ASP A 794 -25.38 9.12 2.75
C ASP A 794 -25.49 10.00 1.50
N GLU A 795 -25.76 11.31 1.63
CA GLU A 795 -25.78 12.24 0.50
C GLU A 795 -24.38 12.36 -0.14
N MET A 796 -23.32 12.27 0.64
CA MET A 796 -21.96 12.29 0.11
C MET A 796 -21.69 11.07 -0.77
N ILE A 797 -22.25 9.89 -0.42
CA ILE A 797 -22.14 8.69 -1.24
C ILE A 797 -22.88 8.91 -2.57
N THR A 798 -24.10 9.45 -2.52
CA THR A 798 -24.89 9.71 -3.73
C THR A 798 -24.14 10.65 -4.68
N ARG A 799 -23.57 11.74 -4.16
CA ARG A 799 -22.73 12.68 -4.94
C ARG A 799 -21.51 12.02 -5.58
N LEU A 800 -20.91 11.03 -4.90
CA LEU A 800 -19.74 10.30 -5.40
C LEU A 800 -20.08 9.46 -6.66
N PHE A 801 -21.34 8.98 -6.76
CA PHE A 801 -21.81 8.13 -7.83
C PHE A 801 -22.64 8.90 -8.88
N GLN A 802 -22.62 10.21 -8.86
CA GLN A 802 -23.29 11.08 -9.83
C GLN A 802 -22.29 12.01 -10.52
N LYS A 803 -22.56 12.34 -11.78
CA LYS A 803 -21.79 13.35 -12.49
C LYS A 803 -21.99 14.70 -11.79
N PRO A 804 -20.93 15.38 -11.32
CA PRO A 804 -21.06 16.70 -10.70
C PRO A 804 -21.60 17.71 -11.73
N LEU A 805 -22.47 18.61 -11.28
CA LEU A 805 -23.00 19.70 -12.13
C LEU A 805 -21.88 20.67 -12.54
N VAL A 806 -20.96 20.94 -11.64
CA VAL A 806 -19.79 21.78 -11.87
C VAL A 806 -18.57 21.03 -11.36
N ASN A 807 -17.54 20.89 -12.19
CA ASN A 807 -16.25 20.35 -11.79
C ASN A 807 -15.31 21.50 -11.53
N THR A 808 -15.20 21.91 -10.26
CA THR A 808 -14.36 23.04 -9.84
C THR A 808 -12.88 22.80 -10.21
N GLU A 809 -12.39 21.55 -10.04
CA GLU A 809 -11.00 21.20 -10.40
C GLU A 809 -10.75 21.38 -11.90
N ALA A 810 -11.69 20.97 -12.76
CA ALA A 810 -11.57 21.17 -14.20
C ALA A 810 -11.62 22.67 -14.59
N THR A 811 -12.51 23.43 -13.96
CA THR A 811 -12.62 24.89 -14.21
C THR A 811 -11.33 25.59 -13.84
N ASN A 812 -10.77 25.30 -12.66
CA ASN A 812 -9.53 25.90 -12.19
C ASN A 812 -8.32 25.43 -13.03
N MET A 813 -8.26 24.15 -13.40
CA MET A 813 -7.20 23.68 -14.32
C MET A 813 -7.27 24.39 -15.67
N CYS A 814 -8.47 24.59 -16.25
CA CYS A 814 -8.62 25.35 -17.50
C CYS A 814 -8.17 26.82 -17.35
N SER A 815 -8.44 27.43 -16.21
CA SER A 815 -8.01 28.82 -15.95
C SER A 815 -6.50 28.94 -15.69
N LEU A 816 -5.90 27.98 -14.98
CA LEU A 816 -4.49 28.09 -14.56
C LEU A 816 -3.51 27.47 -15.56
N PHE A 817 -3.98 26.53 -16.40
CA PHE A 817 -3.16 25.87 -17.42
C PHE A 817 -3.51 26.37 -18.83
N THR A 818 -3.66 27.68 -18.96
CA THR A 818 -3.78 28.42 -20.21
C THR A 818 -2.95 29.70 -20.13
N SER A 819 -2.48 30.17 -21.27
CA SER A 819 -1.60 31.35 -21.34
C SER A 819 -2.37 32.67 -21.38
N ASP A 820 -3.69 32.64 -21.50
CA ASP A 820 -4.58 33.84 -21.56
C ASP A 820 -5.05 34.30 -20.17
#